data_07384038a29e574e102714771a381656
#
_entry.id   07384038a29e574e102714771a381656
#
_cell.length_a   1.000
_cell.length_b   1.000
_cell.length_c   1.000
_cell.angle_alpha   90.00
_cell.angle_beta   90.00
_cell.angle_gamma   90.00
#
_symmetry.space_group_name_H-M   'P 1'
#
loop_
_entity.id
_entity.type
_entity.pdbx_description
1 polymer ?
#
loop_
_entity_poly.entity_id
_entity_poly.type
_entity_poly.pdbx_seq_one_letter_code
_entity_poly.pdbx_strand_id
1 'polypeptide(L)'
;MNEGKRSISLIATVALLLGFPVPALASWQSWEPEFAAMIENTCLDCHDDLEQKGYFRLDNLAPMHADPSTAKIWLYVYDRVNKGEMPPKKRQFSDAERNRFTEFLGEQLKAFDAAQERSVGRVVSRRLSSNEYENAVRDLLHLPGLTAAQYTPADVEYHGLDNVADEQELAYSQIALYLEAAEASLQAAVALRPKPDVEPIRYAPRELGAHRKAYRNAHTLVNDELVLIKEPMKSQGPWGLFTAPEEPGYYKIRFRARTGRMAYSAFAEAEHAGDDVPEILPGDKNQTVALGVTLGRFFDSFNVTPESDTYESTVWLHGNERLRIHCADLPLRSARFASGKNPDIWDAFVIEWAEIEGPLIEQWPPKGHQALFGDLPMKEWSEESGCLPPRSIALGTGDVREVSKPTGELYYIHSKNPSRDSKRLLRSFMERAYRRPVRNSEVAVMQERVLEGLDRNLCFQDAMLIAYKAILCSPDFLFIAEEPGELSGGELAARLALYLWRSLPDERLSNLGRSGSLTKTDVLRAEALRMLDDPKADRFIDDFANQWLGLDDIYSTTPDKRLYPEYEEDSFLVESMVRETRRFVREMIRSDLPIANIVDSDFAFLNEHLARHYGVAGVEGGELRKVKLPSGSPRGGILTQASILKISSDGFTTSPVKRGVWVLERILGTPPPPPPPDAGSIEPDTRGAVTIRQQLEKHRRNESCANCHQGIDPPGFALESFDVMGGFRTQYRSLEGGEKETLLRGPLGYQIRTALSVDSSGEIAGRQFSDIYEFKRILEEEERQIARNILNRLLVHATGAVATFSDREVIEALLDANEADGYGMRSLILSILETPMFLRK
;
A
#
# COMPACT_ATOMS: atom_id res chain seq x y z
N MET A 1 46.31 -2.19 -44.19
CA MET A 1 45.21 -1.53 -43.41
C MET A 1 44.23 -0.73 -44.28
N ASN A 2 44.36 -0.69 -45.58
CA ASN A 2 43.43 0.10 -46.47
C ASN A 2 42.50 -0.75 -47.37
N GLU A 3 42.68 -2.08 -47.37
CA GLU A 3 41.81 -2.95 -48.22
C GLU A 3 40.55 -3.47 -47.48
N GLY A 4 40.56 -3.56 -46.11
CA GLY A 4 39.39 -3.99 -45.36
C GLY A 4 38.19 -3.01 -45.34
N LYS A 5 38.46 -1.69 -45.40
CA LYS A 5 37.40 -0.66 -45.42
C LYS A 5 36.62 -0.59 -46.71
N ARG A 6 37.24 -0.96 -47.85
CA ARG A 6 36.54 -0.98 -49.15
C ARG A 6 35.65 -2.23 -49.30
N SER A 7 36.04 -3.36 -48.72
CA SER A 7 35.24 -4.58 -48.78
C SER A 7 33.97 -4.53 -47.96
N ILE A 8 33.98 -3.88 -46.81
CA ILE A 8 32.81 -3.75 -45.93
C ILE A 8 31.77 -2.80 -46.58
N SER A 9 32.20 -1.71 -47.21
CA SER A 9 31.30 -0.78 -47.91
C SER A 9 30.65 -1.42 -49.14
N LEU A 10 31.32 -2.33 -49.81
CA LEU A 10 30.79 -3.03 -51.01
C LEU A 10 29.78 -4.12 -50.63
N ILE A 11 30.05 -4.85 -49.50
CA ILE A 11 29.12 -5.85 -49.01
C ILE A 11 27.83 -5.23 -48.47
N ALA A 12 27.91 -4.09 -47.77
CA ALA A 12 26.73 -3.34 -47.30
C ALA A 12 25.86 -2.81 -48.48
N THR A 13 26.49 -2.35 -49.54
CA THR A 13 25.77 -1.84 -50.73
C THR A 13 25.12 -2.98 -51.54
N VAL A 14 25.77 -4.12 -51.66
CA VAL A 14 25.23 -5.32 -52.34
C VAL A 14 24.10 -5.97 -51.52
N ALA A 15 24.21 -6.02 -50.18
CA ALA A 15 23.18 -6.55 -49.31
C ALA A 15 21.90 -5.71 -49.31
N LEU A 16 22.01 -4.37 -49.47
CA LEU A 16 20.83 -3.49 -49.59
C LEU A 16 20.08 -3.71 -50.90
N LEU A 17 20.81 -4.11 -51.99
CA LEU A 17 20.22 -4.39 -53.32
C LEU A 17 19.57 -5.78 -53.42
N LEU A 18 19.93 -6.72 -52.52
CA LEU A 18 19.44 -8.09 -52.54
C LEU A 18 18.40 -8.38 -51.43
N GLY A 19 18.03 -7.39 -50.62
CA GLY A 19 17.04 -7.57 -49.55
C GLY A 19 17.44 -8.51 -48.43
N PHE A 20 18.73 -8.81 -48.27
CA PHE A 20 19.21 -9.52 -47.08
C PHE A 20 19.27 -8.56 -45.88
N PRO A 21 18.81 -8.97 -44.67
CA PRO A 21 18.97 -8.15 -43.49
C PRO A 21 20.48 -7.95 -43.25
N VAL A 22 20.93 -6.71 -43.40
CA VAL A 22 22.27 -6.32 -42.92
C VAL A 22 22.25 -6.47 -41.40
N PRO A 23 23.15 -7.24 -40.79
CA PRO A 23 23.22 -7.29 -39.33
C PRO A 23 23.38 -5.87 -38.80
N ALA A 24 22.49 -5.44 -37.93
CA ALA A 24 22.57 -4.15 -37.29
C ALA A 24 23.91 -4.09 -36.54
N LEU A 25 24.75 -3.10 -36.86
CA LEU A 25 25.97 -2.88 -36.09
C LEU A 25 25.61 -2.56 -34.65
N ALA A 26 26.28 -3.16 -33.70
CA ALA A 26 26.08 -2.83 -32.29
C ALA A 26 26.40 -1.33 -32.07
N SER A 27 25.67 -0.70 -31.15
CA SER A 27 25.71 0.77 -30.95
C SER A 27 27.12 1.30 -30.66
N TRP A 28 27.90 0.57 -29.88
CA TRP A 28 29.25 0.94 -29.50
C TRP A 28 30.26 0.89 -30.67
N GLN A 29 29.96 0.18 -31.75
CA GLN A 29 30.83 0.12 -32.96
C GLN A 29 30.92 1.46 -33.69
N SER A 30 29.97 2.37 -33.44
CA SER A 30 30.01 3.73 -33.99
C SER A 30 30.72 4.75 -33.07
N TRP A 31 31.19 4.32 -31.90
CA TRP A 31 31.86 5.18 -30.95
C TRP A 31 33.30 5.50 -31.38
N GLU A 32 33.97 6.39 -30.67
CA GLU A 32 35.37 6.70 -30.93
C GLU A 32 36.22 5.41 -30.86
N PRO A 33 37.23 5.27 -31.75
CA PRO A 33 38.01 4.03 -31.88
C PRO A 33 38.62 3.51 -30.56
N GLU A 34 38.95 4.41 -29.64
CA GLU A 34 39.50 4.06 -28.34
C GLU A 34 38.48 3.28 -27.51
N PHE A 35 37.27 3.80 -27.38
CA PHE A 35 36.19 3.19 -26.55
C PHE A 35 35.61 1.93 -27.19
N ALA A 36 35.45 1.92 -28.51
CA ALA A 36 35.06 0.72 -29.22
C ALA A 36 36.10 -0.42 -29.02
N ALA A 37 37.38 -0.12 -29.04
CA ALA A 37 38.44 -1.08 -28.79
C ALA A 37 38.46 -1.58 -27.33
N MET A 38 38.09 -0.74 -26.36
CA MET A 38 37.98 -1.16 -24.96
C MET A 38 36.88 -2.22 -24.79
N ILE A 39 35.73 -2.05 -25.44
CA ILE A 39 34.64 -3.03 -25.42
C ILE A 39 35.08 -4.31 -26.14
N GLU A 40 35.60 -4.19 -27.38
CA GLU A 40 35.99 -5.32 -28.20
C GLU A 40 37.05 -6.20 -27.51
N ASN A 41 38.06 -5.57 -26.93
CA ASN A 41 39.23 -6.31 -26.39
C ASN A 41 39.02 -6.76 -24.92
N THR A 42 37.99 -6.28 -24.23
CA THR A 42 37.85 -6.52 -22.79
C THR A 42 36.49 -7.13 -22.42
N CYS A 43 35.41 -6.66 -23.04
CA CYS A 43 34.06 -7.03 -22.64
C CYS A 43 33.49 -8.22 -23.44
N LEU A 44 33.76 -8.25 -24.78
CA LEU A 44 33.17 -9.24 -25.66
C LEU A 44 33.62 -10.66 -25.41
N ASP A 45 34.83 -10.88 -24.91
CA ASP A 45 35.29 -12.23 -24.56
C ASP A 45 34.39 -12.96 -23.52
N CYS A 46 33.48 -12.25 -22.88
CA CYS A 46 32.55 -12.80 -21.91
C CYS A 46 31.09 -12.49 -22.24
N HIS A 47 30.84 -11.42 -23.02
CA HIS A 47 29.51 -10.90 -23.32
C HIS A 47 29.21 -10.87 -24.82
N ASP A 48 29.65 -11.89 -25.53
CA ASP A 48 29.35 -12.15 -26.95
C ASP A 48 28.22 -13.18 -27.13
N ASP A 49 27.95 -13.61 -28.36
CA ASP A 49 26.93 -14.59 -28.71
C ASP A 49 27.25 -16.03 -28.25
N LEU A 50 28.52 -16.31 -27.91
CA LEU A 50 28.99 -17.66 -27.52
C LEU A 50 29.03 -17.84 -26.00
N GLU A 51 29.60 -16.87 -25.28
CA GLU A 51 29.87 -17.01 -23.84
C GLU A 51 28.71 -16.52 -22.98
N GLN A 52 28.06 -15.40 -23.32
CA GLN A 52 26.90 -14.80 -22.66
C GLN A 52 26.94 -14.85 -21.13
N LYS A 53 28.13 -14.59 -20.52
CA LYS A 53 28.28 -14.67 -19.06
C LYS A 53 27.30 -13.73 -18.33
N GLY A 54 26.60 -14.28 -17.36
CA GLY A 54 25.52 -13.58 -16.68
C GLY A 54 24.28 -13.35 -17.55
N TYR A 55 24.09 -14.16 -18.61
CA TYR A 55 22.99 -14.02 -19.59
C TYR A 55 22.94 -12.64 -20.25
N PHE A 56 24.10 -12.01 -20.41
CA PHE A 56 24.24 -10.66 -20.90
C PHE A 56 25.11 -10.58 -22.15
N ARG A 57 24.64 -9.84 -23.17
CA ARG A 57 25.31 -9.66 -24.46
C ARG A 57 25.54 -8.17 -24.74
N LEU A 58 26.73 -7.82 -25.22
CA LEU A 58 27.07 -6.47 -25.68
C LEU A 58 27.24 -6.36 -27.21
N ASP A 59 27.46 -7.49 -27.87
CA ASP A 59 27.73 -7.56 -29.29
C ASP A 59 26.53 -7.15 -30.17
N ASN A 60 25.30 -7.26 -29.66
CA ASN A 60 24.06 -6.98 -30.37
C ASN A 60 23.24 -5.82 -29.81
N LEU A 61 23.77 -5.03 -28.90
CA LEU A 61 23.04 -3.89 -28.33
C LEU A 61 22.70 -2.85 -29.41
N ALA A 62 21.42 -2.49 -29.49
CA ALA A 62 20.94 -1.41 -30.33
C ALA A 62 21.58 -0.05 -29.97
N PRO A 63 21.56 0.94 -30.88
CA PRO A 63 21.96 2.30 -30.53
C PRO A 63 21.13 2.85 -29.36
N MET A 64 21.80 3.53 -28.42
CA MET A 64 21.17 4.06 -27.19
C MET A 64 19.91 4.92 -27.47
N HIS A 65 19.94 5.68 -28.57
CA HIS A 65 18.82 6.55 -29.00
C HIS A 65 17.71 5.82 -29.76
N ALA A 66 17.90 4.55 -30.11
CA ALA A 66 16.90 3.78 -30.84
C ALA A 66 15.87 3.11 -29.92
N ASP A 67 16.26 2.84 -28.69
CA ASP A 67 15.42 2.16 -27.70
C ASP A 67 15.81 2.58 -26.26
N PRO A 68 14.87 3.16 -25.48
CA PRO A 68 15.11 3.55 -24.10
C PRO A 68 15.59 2.39 -23.20
N SER A 69 15.21 1.15 -23.50
CA SER A 69 15.67 -0.02 -22.76
C SER A 69 17.19 -0.21 -22.88
N THR A 70 17.76 0.13 -24.02
CA THR A 70 19.21 0.10 -24.27
C THR A 70 19.97 1.09 -23.38
N ALA A 71 19.40 2.28 -23.15
CA ALA A 71 20.03 3.24 -22.23
C ALA A 71 20.08 2.72 -20.80
N LYS A 72 19.02 2.01 -20.33
CA LYS A 72 19.04 1.33 -19.01
C LYS A 72 20.15 0.28 -18.92
N ILE A 73 20.41 -0.46 -20.00
CA ILE A 73 21.50 -1.44 -20.06
C ILE A 73 22.86 -0.74 -19.97
N TRP A 74 23.08 0.35 -20.71
CA TRP A 74 24.34 1.11 -20.65
C TRP A 74 24.55 1.79 -19.28
N LEU A 75 23.47 2.22 -18.63
CA LEU A 75 23.51 2.70 -17.24
C LEU A 75 23.98 1.60 -16.28
N TYR A 76 23.49 0.37 -16.46
CA TYR A 76 23.94 -0.78 -15.70
C TYR A 76 25.42 -1.09 -15.96
N VAL A 77 25.87 -1.02 -17.20
CA VAL A 77 27.31 -1.16 -17.55
C VAL A 77 28.15 -0.09 -16.88
N TYR A 78 27.70 1.19 -16.94
CA TYR A 78 28.35 2.30 -16.25
C TYR A 78 28.54 2.00 -14.76
N ASP A 79 27.47 1.62 -14.08
CA ASP A 79 27.51 1.36 -12.64
C ASP A 79 28.48 0.24 -12.26
N ARG A 80 28.48 -0.87 -13.01
CA ARG A 80 29.37 -1.99 -12.77
C ARG A 80 30.85 -1.64 -13.01
N VAL A 81 31.13 -0.87 -14.07
CA VAL A 81 32.49 -0.43 -14.36
C VAL A 81 32.96 0.60 -13.34
N ASN A 82 32.12 1.58 -13.00
CA ASN A 82 32.45 2.61 -12.03
C ASN A 82 32.77 2.05 -10.64
N LYS A 83 32.02 1.03 -10.21
CA LYS A 83 32.26 0.31 -8.94
C LYS A 83 33.47 -0.63 -8.99
N GLY A 84 34.09 -0.81 -10.16
CA GLY A 84 35.20 -1.77 -10.35
C GLY A 84 34.80 -3.25 -10.29
N GLU A 85 33.49 -3.54 -10.40
CA GLU A 85 32.95 -4.90 -10.46
C GLU A 85 33.20 -5.55 -11.82
N MET A 86 33.24 -4.71 -12.86
CA MET A 86 33.57 -5.09 -14.24
C MET A 86 34.67 -4.18 -14.80
N PRO A 87 35.57 -4.70 -15.64
CA PRO A 87 35.86 -6.09 -15.94
C PRO A 87 36.42 -6.86 -14.72
N PRO A 88 36.31 -8.22 -14.67
CA PRO A 88 36.75 -9.02 -13.53
C PRO A 88 38.27 -8.95 -13.34
N LYS A 89 38.76 -9.24 -12.11
CA LYS A 89 40.15 -9.06 -11.67
C LYS A 89 41.27 -9.52 -12.65
N LYS A 90 41.00 -10.51 -13.50
CA LYS A 90 41.97 -10.99 -14.51
C LYS A 90 42.14 -10.06 -15.72
N ARG A 91 41.23 -9.07 -15.90
CA ARG A 91 41.14 -8.14 -17.04
C ARG A 91 40.74 -6.73 -16.63
N GLN A 92 41.04 -6.33 -15.39
CA GLN A 92 40.66 -5.02 -14.88
C GLN A 92 41.24 -3.89 -15.73
N PHE A 93 40.43 -2.88 -15.96
CA PHE A 93 40.89 -1.56 -16.39
C PHE A 93 41.85 -0.97 -15.34
N SER A 94 42.88 -0.29 -15.76
CA SER A 94 43.60 0.65 -14.88
C SER A 94 42.61 1.74 -14.42
N ASP A 95 42.91 2.41 -13.32
CA ASP A 95 42.03 3.50 -12.83
C ASP A 95 41.86 4.61 -13.89
N ALA A 96 42.93 4.90 -14.65
CA ALA A 96 42.86 5.86 -15.75
C ALA A 96 41.96 5.42 -16.91
N GLU A 97 41.97 4.15 -17.27
CA GLU A 97 41.06 3.59 -18.29
C GLU A 97 39.61 3.56 -17.80
N ARG A 98 39.42 3.14 -16.53
CA ARG A 98 38.09 3.13 -15.90
C ARG A 98 37.49 4.53 -15.90
N ASN A 99 38.23 5.52 -15.43
CA ASN A 99 37.76 6.90 -15.37
C ASN A 99 37.40 7.44 -16.75
N ARG A 100 38.27 7.23 -17.75
CA ARG A 100 38.00 7.67 -19.13
C ARG A 100 36.77 6.99 -19.74
N PHE A 101 36.63 5.67 -19.52
CA PHE A 101 35.48 4.93 -20.04
C PHE A 101 34.14 5.39 -19.36
N THR A 102 34.13 5.56 -18.04
CA THR A 102 32.94 6.01 -17.30
C THR A 102 32.61 7.48 -17.62
N GLU A 103 33.62 8.35 -17.76
CA GLU A 103 33.41 9.74 -18.21
C GLU A 103 32.74 9.78 -19.58
N PHE A 104 33.34 9.09 -20.58
CA PHE A 104 32.77 8.99 -21.91
C PHE A 104 31.33 8.43 -21.90
N LEU A 105 31.10 7.29 -21.22
CA LEU A 105 29.77 6.67 -21.16
C LEU A 105 28.76 7.58 -20.44
N GLY A 106 29.21 8.29 -19.40
CA GLY A 106 28.41 9.27 -18.68
C GLY A 106 27.96 10.44 -19.58
N GLU A 107 28.85 10.93 -20.47
CA GLU A 107 28.49 11.96 -21.47
C GLU A 107 27.44 11.45 -22.46
N GLN A 108 27.57 10.19 -22.93
CA GLN A 108 26.59 9.58 -23.82
C GLN A 108 25.22 9.43 -23.14
N LEU A 109 25.17 9.01 -21.88
CA LEU A 109 23.96 8.89 -21.09
C LEU A 109 23.29 10.26 -20.85
N LYS A 110 24.07 11.30 -20.49
CA LYS A 110 23.56 12.67 -20.35
C LYS A 110 23.01 13.22 -21.67
N ALA A 111 23.67 12.95 -22.78
CA ALA A 111 23.18 13.36 -24.09
C ALA A 111 21.86 12.66 -24.47
N PHE A 112 21.73 11.38 -24.13
CA PHE A 112 20.50 10.62 -24.31
C PHE A 112 19.35 11.21 -23.46
N ASP A 113 19.57 11.40 -22.15
CA ASP A 113 18.58 11.97 -21.24
C ASP A 113 18.07 13.33 -21.74
N ALA A 114 18.99 14.21 -22.13
CA ALA A 114 18.64 15.53 -22.67
C ALA A 114 17.86 15.46 -24.01
N ALA A 115 18.12 14.46 -24.85
CA ALA A 115 17.38 14.23 -26.09
C ALA A 115 15.97 13.72 -25.80
N GLN A 116 15.84 12.79 -24.86
CA GLN A 116 14.57 12.23 -24.41
C GLN A 116 13.69 13.31 -23.79
N GLU A 117 14.23 14.11 -22.86
CA GLU A 117 13.51 15.21 -22.21
C GLU A 117 12.96 16.22 -23.22
N ARG A 118 13.71 16.56 -24.28
CA ARG A 118 13.25 17.47 -25.33
C ARG A 118 12.17 16.89 -26.24
N SER A 119 12.12 15.57 -26.42
CA SER A 119 11.21 14.94 -27.40
C SER A 119 9.87 14.56 -26.80
N VAL A 120 9.87 13.87 -25.67
CA VAL A 120 8.67 13.32 -25.02
C VAL A 120 8.54 13.75 -23.55
N GLY A 121 9.48 14.51 -23.04
CA GLY A 121 9.61 14.80 -21.61
C GLY A 121 10.29 13.65 -20.85
N ARG A 122 10.29 13.75 -19.54
CA ARG A 122 10.92 12.74 -18.66
C ARG A 122 10.25 11.39 -18.72
N VAL A 123 8.93 11.38 -18.91
CA VAL A 123 8.10 10.16 -19.00
C VAL A 123 6.97 10.36 -20.00
N VAL A 124 6.42 9.26 -20.48
CA VAL A 124 5.15 9.24 -21.21
C VAL A 124 3.99 9.65 -20.27
N SER A 125 2.79 9.83 -20.85
CA SER A 125 1.61 10.14 -20.02
C SER A 125 1.35 9.02 -19.03
N ARG A 126 1.34 9.36 -17.72
CA ARG A 126 1.14 8.43 -16.63
C ARG A 126 -0.36 8.18 -16.40
N ARG A 127 -0.76 6.92 -16.25
CA ARG A 127 -2.11 6.57 -15.80
C ARG A 127 -2.25 6.80 -14.28
N LEU A 128 -3.43 7.19 -13.82
CA LEU A 128 -3.75 7.15 -12.40
C LEU A 128 -3.67 5.70 -11.89
N SER A 129 -3.02 5.49 -10.75
CA SER A 129 -3.12 4.19 -10.08
C SER A 129 -4.54 3.96 -9.55
N SER A 130 -4.86 2.72 -9.20
CA SER A 130 -6.17 2.35 -8.64
C SER A 130 -6.51 3.19 -7.41
N ASN A 131 -5.53 3.44 -6.57
CA ASN A 131 -5.64 4.25 -5.35
C ASN A 131 -5.88 5.74 -5.69
N GLU A 132 -5.16 6.27 -6.67
CA GLU A 132 -5.34 7.65 -7.15
C GLU A 132 -6.69 7.85 -7.81
N TYR A 133 -7.14 6.89 -8.63
CA TYR A 133 -8.47 6.90 -9.23
C TYR A 133 -9.56 6.92 -8.16
N GLU A 134 -9.49 6.02 -7.18
CA GLU A 134 -10.46 5.95 -6.07
C GLU A 134 -10.51 7.26 -5.30
N ASN A 135 -9.37 7.80 -4.88
CA ASN A 135 -9.30 9.04 -4.12
C ASN A 135 -9.78 10.25 -4.94
N ALA A 136 -9.46 10.29 -6.25
CA ALA A 136 -9.98 11.33 -7.15
C ALA A 136 -11.50 11.30 -7.26
N VAL A 137 -12.09 10.12 -7.41
CA VAL A 137 -13.55 9.96 -7.47
C VAL A 137 -14.21 10.23 -6.12
N ARG A 138 -13.61 9.79 -5.00
CA ARG A 138 -14.05 10.14 -3.64
C ARG A 138 -14.17 11.64 -3.44
N ASP A 139 -13.14 12.39 -3.83
CA ASP A 139 -13.12 13.85 -3.68
C ASP A 139 -14.05 14.55 -4.66
N LEU A 140 -14.13 14.07 -5.90
CA LEU A 140 -15.00 14.63 -6.94
C LEU A 140 -16.48 14.49 -6.60
N LEU A 141 -16.86 13.35 -6.02
CA LEU A 141 -18.24 13.00 -5.67
C LEU A 141 -18.57 13.17 -4.17
N HIS A 142 -17.61 13.63 -3.36
CA HIS A 142 -17.77 13.78 -1.90
C HIS A 142 -18.22 12.47 -1.21
N LEU A 143 -17.61 11.35 -1.57
CA LEU A 143 -17.90 10.01 -1.05
C LEU A 143 -16.67 9.43 -0.30
N PRO A 144 -16.41 9.84 0.94
CA PRO A 144 -15.15 9.52 1.63
C PRO A 144 -14.92 8.03 1.86
N GLY A 145 -15.95 7.23 1.90
CA GLY A 145 -15.84 5.77 2.09
C GLY A 145 -15.97 4.94 0.82
N LEU A 146 -15.97 5.56 -0.37
CA LEU A 146 -16.08 4.82 -1.63
C LEU A 146 -14.90 3.82 -1.78
N THR A 147 -15.18 2.62 -2.28
CA THR A 147 -14.21 1.56 -2.58
C THR A 147 -14.23 1.24 -4.07
N ALA A 148 -13.84 2.21 -4.89
CA ALA A 148 -13.81 2.07 -6.35
C ALA A 148 -12.61 1.24 -6.85
N ALA A 149 -11.50 1.21 -6.10
CA ALA A 149 -10.28 0.47 -6.47
C ALA A 149 -10.53 -1.04 -6.68
N GLN A 150 -11.51 -1.63 -6.00
CA GLN A 150 -11.86 -3.04 -6.20
C GLN A 150 -12.41 -3.36 -7.61
N TYR A 151 -12.86 -2.35 -8.33
CA TYR A 151 -13.37 -2.47 -9.71
C TYR A 151 -12.36 -2.00 -10.77
N THR A 152 -11.22 -1.41 -10.37
CA THR A 152 -10.19 -0.99 -11.31
C THR A 152 -9.22 -2.12 -11.64
N PRO A 153 -8.48 -2.03 -12.76
CA PRO A 153 -7.41 -2.99 -13.05
C PRO A 153 -6.34 -2.94 -11.95
N ALA A 154 -5.77 -4.10 -11.62
CA ALA A 154 -4.59 -4.12 -10.75
C ALA A 154 -3.45 -3.33 -11.39
N ASP A 155 -2.73 -2.57 -10.56
CA ASP A 155 -1.56 -1.83 -10.99
C ASP A 155 -0.34 -2.74 -11.08
N VAL A 156 0.57 -2.44 -12.01
CA VAL A 156 1.86 -3.11 -12.11
C VAL A 156 2.83 -2.39 -11.18
N GLU A 157 3.51 -3.15 -10.34
CA GLU A 157 4.50 -2.60 -9.41
C GLU A 157 5.91 -2.67 -9.99
N TYR A 158 6.64 -1.57 -9.90
CA TYR A 158 8.06 -1.50 -10.18
C TYR A 158 8.82 -1.17 -8.88
N HIS A 159 9.62 -2.11 -8.40
CA HIS A 159 10.30 -2.02 -7.09
C HIS A 159 9.33 -1.66 -5.93
N GLY A 160 8.09 -2.14 -6.03
CA GLY A 160 7.03 -1.93 -5.05
C GLY A 160 6.32 -0.58 -5.16
N LEU A 161 6.47 0.18 -6.25
CA LEU A 161 5.73 1.41 -6.51
C LEU A 161 4.74 1.20 -7.67
N ASP A 162 3.50 1.63 -7.51
CA ASP A 162 2.37 1.39 -8.39
C ASP A 162 2.14 2.47 -9.46
N ASN A 163 2.97 3.50 -9.49
CA ASN A 163 2.75 4.69 -10.31
C ASN A 163 3.84 4.98 -11.34
N VAL A 164 4.73 4.02 -11.63
CA VAL A 164 5.77 4.17 -12.66
C VAL A 164 5.14 4.21 -14.05
N ALA A 165 5.32 5.31 -14.76
CA ALA A 165 4.62 5.59 -16.03
C ALA A 165 4.86 4.51 -17.11
N ASP A 166 6.10 4.06 -17.25
CA ASP A 166 6.50 3.07 -18.27
C ASP A 166 5.87 1.68 -18.05
N GLU A 167 5.39 1.39 -16.82
CA GLU A 167 4.81 0.09 -16.45
C GLU A 167 3.26 0.10 -16.46
N GLN A 168 2.63 1.29 -16.60
CA GLN A 168 1.19 1.48 -16.47
C GLN A 168 0.47 1.47 -17.83
N GLU A 169 0.57 0.36 -18.56
CA GLU A 169 -0.20 0.16 -19.79
C GLU A 169 -1.68 -0.10 -19.50
N LEU A 170 -2.56 0.35 -20.41
CA LEU A 170 -3.99 0.12 -20.35
C LEU A 170 -4.46 -0.75 -21.51
N ALA A 171 -4.79 -2.01 -21.24
CA ALA A 171 -5.38 -2.91 -22.20
C ALA A 171 -6.86 -2.56 -22.46
N TYR A 172 -7.35 -2.81 -23.68
CA TYR A 172 -8.75 -2.56 -24.05
C TYR A 172 -9.76 -3.28 -23.12
N SER A 173 -9.46 -4.49 -22.69
CA SER A 173 -10.29 -5.25 -21.75
C SER A 173 -10.42 -4.60 -20.36
N GLN A 174 -9.45 -3.80 -19.94
CA GLN A 174 -9.45 -3.13 -18.66
C GLN A 174 -10.35 -1.89 -18.62
N ILE A 175 -10.74 -1.35 -19.79
CA ILE A 175 -11.70 -0.21 -19.86
C ILE A 175 -13.05 -0.61 -19.28
N ALA A 176 -13.47 -1.86 -19.43
CA ALA A 176 -14.71 -2.35 -18.86
C ALA A 176 -14.74 -2.23 -17.33
N LEU A 177 -13.62 -2.46 -16.67
CA LEU A 177 -13.47 -2.33 -15.21
C LEU A 177 -13.66 -0.85 -14.77
N TYR A 178 -13.07 0.10 -15.49
CA TYR A 178 -13.31 1.52 -15.22
C TYR A 178 -14.76 1.95 -15.45
N LEU A 179 -15.46 1.35 -16.42
CA LEU A 179 -16.89 1.59 -16.64
C LEU A 179 -17.73 1.10 -15.45
N GLU A 180 -17.37 -0.04 -14.86
CA GLU A 180 -18.02 -0.57 -13.65
C GLU A 180 -17.71 0.32 -12.44
N ALA A 181 -16.44 0.71 -12.23
CA ALA A 181 -16.02 1.61 -11.16
C ALA A 181 -16.75 2.96 -11.23
N ALA A 182 -16.83 3.56 -12.42
CA ALA A 182 -17.52 4.82 -12.65
C ALA A 182 -19.02 4.71 -12.39
N GLU A 183 -19.65 3.62 -12.87
CA GLU A 183 -21.08 3.36 -12.67
C GLU A 183 -21.40 3.26 -11.17
N ALA A 184 -20.69 2.38 -10.45
CA ALA A 184 -20.88 2.18 -9.02
C ALA A 184 -20.68 3.48 -8.21
N SER A 185 -19.66 4.26 -8.57
CA SER A 185 -19.34 5.54 -7.91
C SER A 185 -20.41 6.60 -8.13
N LEU A 186 -20.89 6.75 -9.37
CA LEU A 186 -21.95 7.70 -9.71
C LEU A 186 -23.27 7.32 -9.03
N GLN A 187 -23.59 6.03 -9.00
CA GLN A 187 -24.77 5.53 -8.33
C GLN A 187 -24.75 5.85 -6.83
N ALA A 188 -23.60 5.66 -6.18
CA ALA A 188 -23.44 5.98 -4.75
C ALA A 188 -23.60 7.49 -4.44
N ALA A 189 -23.36 8.38 -5.42
CA ALA A 189 -23.48 9.82 -5.25
C ALA A 189 -24.90 10.36 -5.44
N VAL A 190 -25.78 9.60 -6.12
CA VAL A 190 -27.11 10.07 -6.52
C VAL A 190 -28.15 9.74 -5.45
N ALA A 191 -28.90 10.74 -5.00
CA ALA A 191 -30.03 10.58 -4.11
C ALA A 191 -31.31 11.01 -4.82
N LEU A 192 -32.12 10.05 -5.29
CA LEU A 192 -33.41 10.27 -5.98
C LEU A 192 -34.59 9.85 -5.11
N ARG A 193 -34.65 10.41 -3.91
CA ARG A 193 -35.74 10.19 -2.95
C ARG A 193 -35.80 11.33 -1.94
N PRO A 194 -36.90 11.47 -1.18
CA PRO A 194 -36.96 12.41 -0.07
C PRO A 194 -35.88 12.15 0.96
N LYS A 195 -35.58 13.18 1.77
CA LYS A 195 -34.66 12.99 2.90
C LYS A 195 -35.17 11.84 3.75
N PRO A 196 -34.37 10.78 3.99
CA PRO A 196 -34.79 9.71 4.89
C PRO A 196 -34.98 10.25 6.30
N ASP A 197 -36.03 9.77 6.95
CA ASP A 197 -36.23 9.99 8.37
C ASP A 197 -35.35 8.99 9.10
N VAL A 198 -34.37 9.51 9.85
CA VAL A 198 -33.33 8.71 10.49
C VAL A 198 -33.55 8.70 11.98
N GLU A 199 -34.13 7.61 12.49
CA GLU A 199 -34.20 7.35 13.92
C GLU A 199 -33.14 6.31 14.31
N PRO A 200 -32.52 6.44 15.52
CA PRO A 200 -31.62 5.42 16.03
C PRO A 200 -32.32 4.06 16.15
N ILE A 201 -31.72 3.03 15.61
CA ILE A 201 -32.20 1.65 15.74
C ILE A 201 -31.43 0.98 16.86
N ARG A 202 -32.14 0.68 17.95
CA ARG A 202 -31.54 -0.02 19.11
C ARG A 202 -31.91 -1.49 19.07
N TYR A 203 -30.87 -2.31 19.22
CA TYR A 203 -30.96 -3.77 19.23
C TYR A 203 -30.85 -4.29 20.68
N ALA A 204 -31.81 -5.08 21.10
CA ALA A 204 -31.67 -5.85 22.33
C ALA A 204 -30.63 -6.98 22.15
N PRO A 205 -30.01 -7.47 23.23
CA PRO A 205 -28.99 -8.51 23.18
C PRO A 205 -29.36 -9.77 22.39
N ARG A 206 -30.63 -10.18 22.47
CA ARG A 206 -31.17 -11.34 21.73
C ARG A 206 -31.29 -11.12 20.22
N GLU A 207 -31.30 -9.89 19.78
CA GLU A 207 -31.41 -9.50 18.36
C GLU A 207 -30.05 -9.37 17.69
N LEU A 208 -28.98 -9.28 18.50
CA LEU A 208 -27.60 -9.17 17.99
C LEU A 208 -27.19 -10.45 17.26
N GLY A 209 -26.48 -10.26 16.14
CA GLY A 209 -25.97 -11.37 15.33
C GLY A 209 -25.01 -12.29 16.08
N ALA A 210 -24.42 -11.81 17.20
CA ALA A 210 -23.61 -12.60 18.11
C ALA A 210 -24.44 -13.70 18.80
N HIS A 211 -25.73 -13.50 19.04
CA HIS A 211 -26.63 -14.50 19.63
C HIS A 211 -27.12 -15.51 18.58
N ARG A 212 -26.20 -16.40 18.14
CA ARG A 212 -26.53 -17.48 17.18
C ARG A 212 -26.30 -18.85 17.81
N LYS A 213 -27.20 -19.81 17.48
CA LYS A 213 -27.09 -21.23 17.94
C LYS A 213 -25.73 -21.86 17.62
N ALA A 214 -25.04 -21.42 16.59
CA ALA A 214 -23.72 -21.94 16.21
C ALA A 214 -22.61 -21.64 17.24
N TYR A 215 -22.77 -20.69 18.14
CA TYR A 215 -21.75 -20.22 19.10
C TYR A 215 -22.06 -20.60 20.56
N ARG A 216 -22.94 -21.55 20.81
CA ARG A 216 -23.46 -21.93 22.15
C ARG A 216 -22.40 -22.14 23.24
N ASN A 217 -21.15 -22.45 22.86
CA ASN A 217 -20.06 -22.67 23.83
C ASN A 217 -19.20 -21.42 24.06
N ALA A 218 -19.61 -20.26 23.56
CA ALA A 218 -18.83 -19.04 23.60
C ALA A 218 -19.64 -17.81 24.02
N HIS A 219 -20.97 -17.91 24.03
CA HIS A 219 -21.88 -16.86 24.48
C HIS A 219 -23.15 -17.44 25.15
N THR A 220 -23.80 -16.63 25.99
CA THR A 220 -25.10 -16.93 26.59
C THR A 220 -25.88 -15.63 26.85
N LEU A 221 -27.18 -15.73 27.12
CA LEU A 221 -27.99 -14.62 27.62
C LEU A 221 -28.25 -14.80 29.12
N VAL A 222 -28.00 -13.76 29.90
CA VAL A 222 -28.23 -13.70 31.33
C VAL A 222 -28.91 -12.38 31.64
N ASN A 223 -30.14 -12.41 32.22
CA ASN A 223 -30.92 -11.21 32.56
C ASN A 223 -31.06 -10.22 31.41
N ASP A 224 -31.31 -10.72 30.20
CA ASP A 224 -31.35 -9.93 28.96
C ASP A 224 -30.02 -9.23 28.57
N GLU A 225 -28.88 -9.61 29.17
CA GLU A 225 -27.55 -9.21 28.77
C GLU A 225 -26.86 -10.33 27.98
N LEU A 226 -26.13 -9.97 26.89
CA LEU A 226 -25.34 -10.92 26.11
C LEU A 226 -23.94 -11.06 26.71
N VAL A 227 -23.61 -12.25 27.17
CA VAL A 227 -22.32 -12.57 27.81
C VAL A 227 -21.47 -13.37 26.83
N LEU A 228 -20.31 -12.86 26.45
CA LEU A 228 -19.31 -13.50 25.61
C LEU A 228 -18.13 -13.92 26.46
N ILE A 229 -17.71 -15.20 26.38
CA ILE A 229 -16.57 -15.73 27.16
C ILE A 229 -15.42 -16.27 26.29
N LYS A 230 -15.64 -16.37 24.99
CA LYS A 230 -14.64 -16.82 24.02
C LYS A 230 -14.84 -16.11 22.69
N GLU A 231 -13.76 -15.85 22.00
CA GLU A 231 -13.80 -15.49 20.60
C GLU A 231 -14.16 -16.70 19.71
N PRO A 232 -14.98 -16.53 18.67
CA PRO A 232 -15.24 -17.59 17.70
C PRO A 232 -13.97 -17.90 16.90
N MET A 233 -13.92 -19.08 16.28
CA MET A 233 -12.84 -19.44 15.37
C MET A 233 -12.85 -18.54 14.11
N LYS A 234 -11.69 -18.30 13.48
CA LYS A 234 -11.53 -17.48 12.26
C LYS A 234 -12.50 -17.87 11.15
N SER A 235 -12.75 -19.16 10.96
CA SER A 235 -13.73 -19.68 10.00
C SER A 235 -15.18 -19.21 10.26
N GLN A 236 -15.48 -18.76 11.46
CA GLN A 236 -16.78 -18.27 11.87
C GLN A 236 -16.83 -16.73 11.92
N GLY A 237 -15.66 -16.06 11.85
CA GLY A 237 -15.49 -14.62 11.96
C GLY A 237 -15.77 -14.06 13.35
N PRO A 238 -15.46 -12.78 13.60
CA PRO A 238 -15.72 -12.10 14.87
C PRO A 238 -17.21 -11.98 15.16
N TRP A 239 -17.55 -11.61 16.41
CA TRP A 239 -18.92 -11.46 16.87
C TRP A 239 -19.72 -10.44 16.05
N GLY A 240 -20.82 -10.86 15.40
CA GLY A 240 -21.70 -9.96 14.68
C GLY A 240 -22.54 -9.13 15.65
N LEU A 241 -22.60 -7.81 15.43
CA LEU A 241 -23.58 -6.94 16.05
C LEU A 241 -24.87 -6.94 15.24
N PHE A 242 -24.87 -6.22 14.15
CA PHE A 242 -26.03 -6.09 13.24
C PHE A 242 -25.56 -5.82 11.80
N THR A 243 -26.52 -5.74 10.89
CA THR A 243 -26.27 -5.33 9.51
C THR A 243 -26.62 -3.86 9.36
N ALA A 244 -25.76 -3.07 8.72
CA ALA A 244 -26.05 -1.67 8.41
C ALA A 244 -27.28 -1.54 7.50
N PRO A 245 -28.01 -0.42 7.54
CA PRO A 245 -29.03 -0.08 6.56
C PRO A 245 -28.50 -0.09 5.12
N GLU A 246 -29.38 -0.06 4.13
CA GLU A 246 -28.98 -0.10 2.70
C GLU A 246 -28.23 1.15 2.24
N GLU A 247 -28.46 2.28 2.87
CA GLU A 247 -27.88 3.56 2.49
C GLU A 247 -26.41 3.64 2.90
N PRO A 248 -25.47 3.95 1.99
CA PRO A 248 -24.12 4.28 2.37
C PRO A 248 -24.07 5.66 3.06
N GLY A 249 -23.21 5.79 4.07
CA GLY A 249 -23.06 7.06 4.77
C GLY A 249 -22.27 6.93 6.06
N TYR A 250 -22.16 8.05 6.76
CA TYR A 250 -21.65 8.03 8.13
C TYR A 250 -22.73 7.52 9.07
N TYR A 251 -22.33 6.60 9.93
CA TYR A 251 -23.19 6.04 10.98
C TYR A 251 -22.53 6.20 12.32
N LYS A 252 -23.30 6.54 13.32
CA LYS A 252 -22.91 6.53 14.70
C LYS A 252 -23.29 5.20 15.29
N ILE A 253 -22.31 4.45 15.75
CA ILE A 253 -22.46 3.14 16.37
C ILE A 253 -22.25 3.32 17.86
N ARG A 254 -23.22 2.90 18.65
CA ARG A 254 -23.13 2.88 20.10
C ARG A 254 -23.38 1.47 20.62
N PHE A 255 -22.66 1.09 21.64
CA PHE A 255 -22.96 -0.09 22.40
C PHE A 255 -22.68 0.16 23.88
N ARG A 256 -23.55 -0.35 24.74
CA ARG A 256 -23.37 -0.28 26.18
C ARG A 256 -22.85 -1.63 26.66
N ALA A 257 -21.69 -1.62 27.32
CA ALA A 257 -20.99 -2.82 27.67
C ALA A 257 -20.14 -2.63 28.93
N ARG A 258 -19.73 -3.76 29.51
CA ARG A 258 -18.80 -3.85 30.62
C ARG A 258 -17.99 -5.14 30.53
N THR A 259 -16.90 -5.23 31.27
CA THR A 259 -16.27 -6.53 31.52
C THR A 259 -16.96 -7.23 32.67
N GLY A 260 -16.89 -8.56 32.66
CA GLY A 260 -17.47 -9.40 33.68
C GLY A 260 -16.72 -10.68 33.88
N ARG A 261 -17.17 -11.52 34.80
CA ARG A 261 -16.68 -12.88 34.99
C ARG A 261 -17.86 -13.81 35.21
N MET A 262 -17.73 -15.06 34.80
CA MET A 262 -18.79 -16.04 34.91
C MET A 262 -18.25 -17.44 35.19
N ALA A 263 -18.91 -18.19 36.05
CA ALA A 263 -18.58 -19.59 36.26
C ALA A 263 -18.90 -20.43 35.01
N TYR A 264 -18.00 -21.31 34.62
CA TYR A 264 -18.18 -22.09 33.36
C TYR A 264 -19.37 -23.06 33.48
N SER A 265 -19.59 -23.66 34.66
CA SER A 265 -20.76 -24.51 34.94
C SER A 265 -22.06 -23.74 34.73
N ALA A 266 -22.16 -22.54 35.30
CA ALA A 266 -23.28 -21.64 35.14
C ALA A 266 -23.51 -21.20 33.66
N PHE A 267 -22.44 -21.00 32.91
CA PHE A 267 -22.52 -20.70 31.49
C PHE A 267 -23.13 -21.85 30.67
N ALA A 268 -22.72 -23.08 30.95
CA ALA A 268 -23.25 -24.27 30.27
C ALA A 268 -24.72 -24.56 30.63
N GLU A 269 -25.14 -24.18 31.81
CA GLU A 269 -26.50 -24.37 32.35
C GLU A 269 -27.47 -23.23 32.01
N ALA A 270 -26.97 -22.03 31.73
CA ALA A 270 -27.80 -20.83 31.47
C ALA A 270 -28.82 -21.00 30.35
N GLU A 271 -28.56 -21.84 29.35
CA GLU A 271 -29.53 -22.16 28.28
C GLU A 271 -30.71 -23.04 28.77
N HIS A 272 -30.58 -23.67 29.92
CA HIS A 272 -31.55 -24.63 30.46
C HIS A 272 -32.04 -24.25 31.87
N ALA A 273 -31.54 -23.13 32.40
CA ALA A 273 -31.92 -22.66 33.71
C ALA A 273 -33.37 -22.10 33.71
N GLY A 274 -34.21 -22.71 34.53
CA GLY A 274 -35.51 -22.13 34.86
C GLY A 274 -35.31 -20.88 35.72
N ASP A 275 -35.77 -20.89 36.97
CA ASP A 275 -35.68 -19.73 37.88
C ASP A 275 -34.25 -19.42 38.44
N ASP A 276 -33.27 -20.31 38.27
CA ASP A 276 -31.86 -20.12 38.71
C ASP A 276 -31.03 -19.48 37.62
N VAL A 277 -31.10 -18.16 37.46
CA VAL A 277 -30.26 -17.42 36.52
C VAL A 277 -28.83 -17.29 37.03
N PRO A 278 -27.79 -17.68 36.24
CA PRO A 278 -26.41 -17.53 36.65
C PRO A 278 -26.02 -16.09 36.96
N GLU A 279 -25.22 -15.84 37.95
CA GLU A 279 -24.73 -14.52 38.31
C GLU A 279 -23.53 -14.12 37.44
N ILE A 280 -23.57 -12.91 36.89
CA ILE A 280 -22.44 -12.27 36.26
C ILE A 280 -21.66 -11.51 37.32
N LEU A 281 -20.49 -12.00 37.68
CA LEU A 281 -19.60 -11.32 38.62
C LEU A 281 -18.96 -10.09 37.97
N PRO A 282 -18.65 -9.03 38.74
CA PRO A 282 -17.89 -7.88 38.21
C PRO A 282 -16.57 -8.31 37.59
N GLY A 283 -16.18 -7.65 36.52
CA GLY A 283 -14.84 -7.80 35.94
C GLY A 283 -13.77 -7.27 36.88
N ASP A 284 -12.57 -7.76 36.76
CA ASP A 284 -11.42 -7.34 37.59
C ASP A 284 -10.34 -6.60 36.74
N LYS A 285 -10.55 -6.50 35.46
CA LYS A 285 -9.68 -5.80 34.51
C LYS A 285 -10.44 -5.26 33.31
N ASN A 286 -9.82 -4.33 32.62
CA ASN A 286 -10.29 -3.83 31.35
C ASN A 286 -10.07 -4.87 30.23
N GLN A 287 -10.83 -4.77 29.14
CA GLN A 287 -10.67 -5.59 27.94
C GLN A 287 -10.67 -4.72 26.68
N THR A 288 -9.83 -5.07 25.72
CA THR A 288 -9.79 -4.43 24.43
C THR A 288 -10.84 -5.03 23.48
N VAL A 289 -11.71 -4.17 22.97
CA VAL A 289 -12.74 -4.54 22.00
C VAL A 289 -12.58 -3.70 20.75
N ALA A 290 -12.40 -4.35 19.60
CA ALA A 290 -12.29 -3.67 18.33
C ALA A 290 -13.62 -3.75 17.55
N LEU A 291 -14.02 -2.63 16.94
CA LEU A 291 -15.17 -2.52 16.06
C LEU A 291 -14.71 -2.61 14.61
N GLY A 292 -15.37 -3.42 13.80
CA GLY A 292 -15.05 -3.57 12.39
C GLY A 292 -16.20 -4.13 11.57
N VAL A 293 -15.92 -4.48 10.33
CA VAL A 293 -16.82 -5.18 9.42
C VAL A 293 -16.23 -6.49 8.94
N THR A 294 -17.01 -7.27 8.22
CA THR A 294 -16.54 -8.50 7.57
C THR A 294 -15.32 -8.20 6.69
N LEU A 295 -14.36 -9.13 6.64
CA LEU A 295 -13.07 -9.03 5.92
C LEU A 295 -11.96 -8.26 6.63
N GLY A 296 -12.08 -8.00 7.94
CA GLY A 296 -10.94 -7.51 8.74
C GLY A 296 -10.69 -6.01 8.70
N ARG A 297 -11.59 -5.21 8.14
CA ARG A 297 -11.50 -3.75 8.23
C ARG A 297 -11.96 -3.31 9.62
N PHE A 298 -11.01 -2.96 10.47
CA PHE A 298 -11.26 -2.39 11.79
C PHE A 298 -11.40 -0.87 11.69
N PHE A 299 -12.39 -0.33 12.39
CA PHE A 299 -12.63 1.12 12.46
C PHE A 299 -12.00 1.71 13.71
N ASP A 300 -12.30 1.10 14.87
CA ASP A 300 -11.97 1.66 16.17
C ASP A 300 -11.70 0.55 17.20
N SER A 301 -11.10 0.92 18.33
CA SER A 301 -10.90 0.02 19.45
C SER A 301 -11.20 0.73 20.77
N PHE A 302 -11.81 0.00 21.70
CA PHE A 302 -12.27 0.51 22.99
C PHE A 302 -11.62 -0.26 24.12
N ASN A 303 -11.27 0.46 25.17
CA ASN A 303 -10.84 -0.13 26.45
C ASN A 303 -12.06 -0.24 27.36
N VAL A 304 -12.74 -1.38 27.32
CA VAL A 304 -13.96 -1.63 28.08
C VAL A 304 -13.63 -1.93 29.51
N THR A 305 -14.30 -1.22 30.43
CA THR A 305 -14.05 -1.30 31.90
C THR A 305 -15.02 -2.26 32.60
N PRO A 306 -14.76 -2.64 33.87
CA PRO A 306 -15.72 -3.39 34.70
C PRO A 306 -17.02 -2.65 34.97
N GLU A 307 -17.00 -1.32 34.90
CA GLU A 307 -18.21 -0.49 35.03
C GLU A 307 -18.92 -0.38 33.70
N SER A 308 -20.26 -0.44 33.73
CA SER A 308 -21.05 -0.34 32.53
C SER A 308 -20.99 1.08 31.95
N ASP A 309 -20.52 1.20 30.72
CA ASP A 309 -20.43 2.47 30.00
C ASP A 309 -20.87 2.35 28.55
N THR A 310 -21.12 3.50 27.90
CA THR A 310 -21.51 3.58 26.50
C THR A 310 -20.30 3.95 25.65
N TYR A 311 -19.95 3.09 24.73
CA TYR A 311 -18.88 3.27 23.75
C TYR A 311 -19.49 3.72 22.43
N GLU A 312 -18.85 4.69 21.77
CA GLU A 312 -19.36 5.30 20.55
C GLU A 312 -18.24 5.45 19.51
N SER A 313 -18.58 5.17 18.25
CA SER A 313 -17.73 5.47 17.09
C SER A 313 -18.57 5.97 15.94
N THR A 314 -18.02 6.91 15.16
CA THR A 314 -18.64 7.37 13.92
C THR A 314 -17.85 6.86 12.74
N VAL A 315 -18.47 6.00 11.93
CA VAL A 315 -17.81 5.27 10.85
C VAL A 315 -18.57 5.43 9.55
N TRP A 316 -17.84 5.39 8.42
CA TRP A 316 -18.49 5.26 7.12
C TRP A 316 -18.79 3.79 6.86
N LEU A 317 -20.05 3.51 6.52
CA LEU A 317 -20.51 2.17 6.13
C LEU A 317 -21.05 2.18 4.71
N HIS A 318 -20.78 1.11 3.99
CA HIS A 318 -21.52 0.77 2.78
C HIS A 318 -22.85 0.11 3.18
N GLY A 319 -23.86 0.21 2.32
CA GLY A 319 -25.13 -0.44 2.58
C GLY A 319 -24.97 -1.95 2.79
N ASN A 320 -25.74 -2.49 3.72
CA ASN A 320 -25.78 -3.92 4.06
C ASN A 320 -24.48 -4.51 4.63
N GLU A 321 -23.49 -3.69 5.03
CA GLU A 321 -22.29 -4.20 5.72
C GLU A 321 -22.66 -4.77 7.10
N ARG A 322 -22.04 -5.90 7.43
CA ARG A 322 -22.19 -6.51 8.76
C ARG A 322 -21.15 -5.95 9.72
N LEU A 323 -21.63 -5.19 10.72
CA LEU A 323 -20.80 -4.76 11.82
C LEU A 323 -20.48 -5.92 12.75
N ARG A 324 -19.26 -5.90 13.25
CA ARG A 324 -18.71 -6.94 14.11
C ARG A 324 -17.87 -6.33 15.21
N ILE A 325 -17.78 -7.05 16.33
CA ILE A 325 -16.83 -6.76 17.39
C ILE A 325 -15.85 -7.92 17.51
N HIS A 326 -14.63 -7.59 17.89
CA HIS A 326 -13.57 -8.52 18.24
C HIS A 326 -13.11 -8.24 19.66
N CYS A 327 -13.31 -9.22 20.57
CA CYS A 327 -12.90 -9.10 21.97
C CYS A 327 -11.48 -9.65 22.10
N ALA A 328 -10.49 -8.79 21.84
CA ALA A 328 -9.09 -9.20 21.66
C ALA A 328 -8.47 -9.92 22.86
N ASP A 329 -9.00 -9.70 24.07
CA ASP A 329 -8.51 -10.31 25.30
C ASP A 329 -9.25 -11.61 25.69
N LEU A 330 -10.32 -11.97 25.00
CA LEU A 330 -11.00 -13.23 25.23
C LEU A 330 -10.25 -14.39 24.55
N PRO A 331 -10.18 -15.58 25.19
CA PRO A 331 -9.52 -16.73 24.60
C PRO A 331 -10.31 -17.22 23.39
N LEU A 332 -9.57 -17.68 22.36
CA LEU A 332 -10.17 -18.38 21.23
C LEU A 332 -10.91 -19.65 21.72
N ARG A 333 -11.97 -20.02 21.02
CA ARG A 333 -12.75 -21.23 21.32
C ARG A 333 -11.88 -22.50 21.37
N SER A 334 -10.80 -22.54 20.58
CA SER A 334 -9.83 -23.65 20.52
C SER A 334 -8.71 -23.57 21.55
N ALA A 335 -8.55 -22.43 22.26
CA ALA A 335 -7.44 -22.21 23.18
C ALA A 335 -7.48 -23.16 24.41
N ARG A 336 -6.29 -23.54 24.89
CA ARG A 336 -6.10 -24.36 26.06
C ARG A 336 -5.50 -23.53 27.19
N PHE A 337 -5.99 -23.71 28.40
CA PHE A 337 -5.39 -23.08 29.58
C PHE A 337 -4.11 -23.77 30.02
N ALA A 338 -3.18 -23.02 30.59
CA ALA A 338 -1.89 -23.52 31.09
C ALA A 338 -2.04 -24.68 32.12
N SER A 339 -3.11 -24.68 32.87
CA SER A 339 -3.47 -25.75 33.84
C SER A 339 -3.90 -27.06 33.18
N GLY A 340 -4.11 -27.08 31.85
CA GLY A 340 -4.69 -28.21 31.12
C GLY A 340 -6.19 -28.42 31.38
N LYS A 341 -6.82 -27.57 32.17
CA LYS A 341 -8.25 -27.57 32.51
C LYS A 341 -8.83 -26.19 32.22
N ASN A 342 -10.11 -26.15 31.85
CA ASN A 342 -10.83 -24.87 31.79
C ASN A 342 -10.84 -24.26 33.20
N PRO A 343 -10.72 -22.94 33.35
CA PRO A 343 -10.88 -22.26 34.62
C PRO A 343 -12.32 -22.41 35.10
N ASP A 344 -12.49 -22.45 36.41
CA ASP A 344 -13.83 -22.48 36.99
C ASP A 344 -14.60 -21.17 36.73
N ILE A 345 -13.87 -20.05 36.68
CA ILE A 345 -14.40 -18.71 36.37
C ILE A 345 -13.70 -18.16 35.10
N TRP A 346 -14.48 -17.68 34.15
CA TRP A 346 -14.03 -17.12 32.90
C TRP A 346 -14.19 -15.61 32.87
N ASP A 347 -13.24 -14.90 32.28
CA ASP A 347 -13.44 -13.53 31.91
C ASP A 347 -14.55 -13.45 30.84
N ALA A 348 -15.34 -12.41 30.91
CA ALA A 348 -16.47 -12.20 30.05
C ALA A 348 -16.53 -10.76 29.54
N PHE A 349 -17.03 -10.60 28.34
CA PHE A 349 -17.47 -9.32 27.78
C PHE A 349 -19.00 -9.33 27.76
N VAL A 350 -19.61 -8.28 28.31
CA VAL A 350 -21.07 -8.21 28.54
C VAL A 350 -21.61 -7.04 27.74
N ILE A 351 -22.61 -7.29 26.88
CA ILE A 351 -23.31 -6.28 26.08
C ILE A 351 -24.74 -6.15 26.59
N GLU A 352 -25.13 -4.95 26.99
CA GLU A 352 -26.48 -4.61 27.43
C GLU A 352 -27.39 -4.21 26.27
N TRP A 353 -26.85 -3.52 25.27
CA TRP A 353 -27.52 -3.16 24.01
C TRP A 353 -26.51 -2.63 22.99
N ALA A 354 -26.90 -2.62 21.71
CA ALA A 354 -26.19 -1.92 20.67
C ALA A 354 -27.16 -1.09 19.82
N GLU A 355 -26.67 -0.01 19.24
CA GLU A 355 -27.48 0.99 18.52
C GLU A 355 -26.73 1.49 17.29
N ILE A 356 -27.45 1.71 16.21
CA ILE A 356 -26.98 2.38 15.01
C ILE A 356 -27.87 3.58 14.70
N GLU A 357 -27.26 4.72 14.45
CA GLU A 357 -27.91 5.97 14.05
C GLU A 357 -27.28 6.46 12.74
N GLY A 358 -28.09 6.63 11.72
CA GLY A 358 -27.60 7.10 10.40
C GLY A 358 -28.42 6.56 9.23
N PRO A 359 -28.04 6.95 7.99
CA PRO A 359 -26.90 7.79 7.67
C PRO A 359 -27.00 9.20 8.28
N LEU A 360 -25.90 9.71 8.83
CA LEU A 360 -25.82 11.05 9.41
C LEU A 360 -25.85 12.09 8.27
N ILE A 361 -27.00 12.73 8.10
CA ILE A 361 -27.27 13.61 6.97
C ILE A 361 -27.21 15.06 7.42
N GLU A 362 -26.10 15.75 7.15
CA GLU A 362 -25.94 17.18 7.41
C GLU A 362 -26.81 18.02 6.49
N GLN A 363 -26.91 17.65 5.22
CA GLN A 363 -27.68 18.35 4.20
C GLN A 363 -28.32 17.37 3.21
N TRP A 364 -29.47 17.77 2.64
CA TRP A 364 -30.17 17.00 1.61
C TRP A 364 -30.56 17.85 0.41
N PRO A 365 -30.30 17.42 -0.85
CA PRO A 365 -29.55 16.23 -1.24
C PRO A 365 -28.09 16.28 -0.80
N PRO A 366 -27.40 15.10 -0.70
CA PRO A 366 -26.00 15.02 -0.30
C PRO A 366 -25.05 15.80 -1.22
N LYS A 367 -23.87 16.18 -0.73
CA LYS A 367 -22.85 16.92 -1.51
C LYS A 367 -22.51 16.26 -2.84
N GLY A 368 -22.45 14.91 -2.89
CA GLY A 368 -22.23 14.16 -4.13
C GLY A 368 -23.31 14.41 -5.18
N HIS A 369 -24.57 14.36 -4.78
CA HIS A 369 -25.69 14.70 -5.65
C HIS A 369 -25.62 16.14 -6.16
N GLN A 370 -25.30 17.09 -5.28
CA GLN A 370 -25.15 18.50 -5.67
C GLN A 370 -23.94 18.73 -6.61
N ALA A 371 -22.87 17.94 -6.44
CA ALA A 371 -21.73 17.98 -7.35
C ALA A 371 -22.09 17.57 -8.78
N LEU A 372 -23.10 16.70 -8.96
CA LEU A 372 -23.59 16.21 -10.25
C LEU A 372 -24.71 17.10 -10.83
N PHE A 373 -25.66 17.56 -10.01
CA PHE A 373 -26.88 18.20 -10.49
C PHE A 373 -27.05 19.65 -10.00
N GLY A 374 -26.15 20.15 -9.14
CA GLY A 374 -26.22 21.50 -8.60
C GLY A 374 -27.47 21.69 -7.74
N ASP A 375 -28.16 22.77 -8.00
CA ASP A 375 -29.39 23.24 -7.32
C ASP A 375 -30.69 22.86 -8.05
N LEU A 376 -30.60 21.96 -9.04
CA LEU A 376 -31.78 21.56 -9.80
C LEU A 376 -32.78 20.80 -8.89
N PRO A 377 -34.09 21.15 -8.98
CA PRO A 377 -35.08 20.55 -8.10
C PRO A 377 -35.34 19.08 -8.46
N MET A 378 -35.47 18.26 -7.42
CA MET A 378 -35.98 16.90 -7.49
C MET A 378 -37.53 16.93 -7.44
N LYS A 379 -38.17 16.15 -8.29
CA LYS A 379 -39.62 15.99 -8.35
C LYS A 379 -40.01 14.52 -8.36
N GLU A 380 -41.19 14.23 -7.83
CA GLU A 380 -41.80 12.91 -7.96
C GLU A 380 -42.11 12.62 -9.43
N TRP A 381 -41.76 11.41 -9.88
CA TRP A 381 -42.00 10.98 -11.25
C TRP A 381 -43.43 10.44 -11.41
N SER A 382 -44.08 10.80 -12.52
CA SER A 382 -45.34 10.23 -12.98
C SER A 382 -45.27 10.05 -14.49
N GLU A 383 -46.23 9.37 -15.08
CA GLU A 383 -46.34 9.22 -16.53
C GLU A 383 -46.47 10.58 -17.27
N GLU A 384 -46.90 11.65 -16.56
CA GLU A 384 -46.97 13.00 -17.07
C GLU A 384 -45.63 13.76 -17.03
N SER A 385 -44.59 13.16 -16.46
CA SER A 385 -43.27 13.80 -16.30
C SER A 385 -42.52 13.99 -17.61
N GLY A 386 -42.96 13.38 -18.72
CA GLY A 386 -42.46 13.56 -20.06
C GLY A 386 -41.11 12.84 -20.30
N CYS A 387 -40.73 11.94 -19.42
CA CYS A 387 -39.57 11.08 -19.57
C CYS A 387 -39.86 9.64 -19.09
N LEU A 388 -39.06 8.68 -19.53
CA LEU A 388 -39.11 7.29 -19.04
C LEU A 388 -38.93 7.25 -17.53
N PRO A 389 -39.45 6.21 -16.85
CA PRO A 389 -39.19 6.03 -15.42
C PRO A 389 -37.69 6.11 -15.15
N PRO A 390 -37.28 6.91 -14.14
CA PRO A 390 -35.86 6.95 -13.76
C PRO A 390 -35.41 5.53 -13.39
N ARG A 391 -34.20 5.19 -13.80
CA ARG A 391 -33.60 3.90 -13.43
C ARG A 391 -33.50 3.86 -11.92
N SER A 392 -34.12 2.84 -11.30
CA SER A 392 -33.90 2.63 -9.87
C SER A 392 -32.47 2.19 -9.68
N ILE A 393 -31.73 3.02 -8.99
CA ILE A 393 -30.37 2.72 -8.58
C ILE A 393 -30.49 1.87 -7.33
N ALA A 394 -30.21 0.58 -7.44
CA ALA A 394 -30.06 -0.27 -6.27
C ALA A 394 -28.75 0.14 -5.59
N LEU A 395 -28.88 0.92 -4.50
CA LEU A 395 -27.75 1.24 -3.64
C LEU A 395 -27.34 -0.05 -2.89
N GLY A 396 -26.16 -0.54 -3.11
CA GLY A 396 -25.46 -1.32 -2.09
C GLY A 396 -25.39 -2.83 -2.22
N THR A 397 -25.63 -3.45 -3.36
CA THR A 397 -25.19 -4.85 -3.55
C THR A 397 -24.27 -4.94 -4.76
N GLY A 398 -23.09 -5.55 -4.56
CA GLY A 398 -22.06 -5.75 -5.59
C GLY A 398 -22.48 -6.69 -6.74
N ASP A 399 -23.76 -6.89 -6.97
CA ASP A 399 -24.29 -7.67 -8.07
C ASP A 399 -25.19 -6.81 -8.95
N VAL A 400 -24.58 -6.26 -9.99
CA VAL A 400 -25.23 -5.39 -11.01
C VAL A 400 -26.27 -6.15 -11.87
N ARG A 401 -26.53 -7.42 -11.60
CA ARG A 401 -27.33 -8.31 -12.47
C ARG A 401 -28.83 -8.34 -12.19
N GLU A 402 -29.31 -7.84 -11.07
CA GLU A 402 -30.74 -7.74 -10.79
C GLU A 402 -31.18 -6.29 -10.62
N VAL A 403 -31.61 -5.69 -11.71
CA VAL A 403 -32.45 -4.48 -11.65
C VAL A 403 -33.80 -4.90 -11.05
N SER A 404 -33.89 -4.87 -9.73
CA SER A 404 -35.17 -5.03 -9.06
C SER A 404 -36.12 -3.91 -9.52
N LYS A 405 -37.36 -4.23 -9.82
CA LYS A 405 -38.38 -3.21 -10.11
C LYS A 405 -38.41 -2.25 -8.93
N PRO A 406 -38.41 -0.92 -9.18
CA PRO A 406 -38.49 0.06 -8.10
C PRO A 406 -39.73 -0.19 -7.26
N THR A 407 -39.54 -0.40 -5.97
CA THR A 407 -40.58 -0.46 -4.99
C THR A 407 -40.65 0.90 -4.30
N GLY A 408 -41.68 1.71 -4.58
CA GLY A 408 -41.86 3.02 -3.94
C GLY A 408 -42.01 4.17 -4.96
N GLU A 409 -42.08 5.37 -4.42
CA GLU A 409 -42.15 6.61 -5.20
C GLU A 409 -40.85 6.88 -5.94
N LEU A 410 -40.96 7.15 -7.23
CA LEU A 410 -39.80 7.47 -8.08
C LEU A 410 -39.61 8.99 -8.14
N TYR A 411 -38.37 9.46 -8.08
CA TYR A 411 -38.02 10.87 -8.19
C TYR A 411 -37.07 11.10 -9.36
N TYR A 412 -37.16 12.29 -9.98
CA TYR A 412 -36.25 12.69 -11.06
C TYR A 412 -35.81 14.13 -10.91
N ILE A 413 -34.67 14.48 -11.54
CA ILE A 413 -34.16 15.84 -11.59
C ILE A 413 -34.86 16.61 -12.70
N HIS A 414 -35.54 17.70 -12.31
CA HIS A 414 -36.29 18.53 -13.23
C HIS A 414 -35.47 19.73 -13.69
N SER A 415 -35.11 19.79 -14.99
CA SER A 415 -34.52 20.96 -15.62
C SER A 415 -35.53 21.66 -16.53
N LYS A 416 -35.70 22.98 -16.36
CA LYS A 416 -36.48 23.82 -17.25
C LYS A 416 -35.76 24.08 -18.57
N ASN A 417 -34.45 23.96 -18.61
CA ASN A 417 -33.61 24.15 -19.78
C ASN A 417 -32.46 23.12 -19.81
N PRO A 418 -32.77 21.87 -20.21
CA PRO A 418 -31.78 20.78 -20.18
C PRO A 418 -30.50 21.08 -20.93
N SER A 419 -30.56 21.76 -22.07
CA SER A 419 -29.38 22.12 -22.87
C SER A 419 -28.45 23.11 -22.14
N ARG A 420 -29.01 24.13 -21.47
CA ARG A 420 -28.22 25.10 -20.70
C ARG A 420 -27.64 24.47 -19.45
N ASP A 421 -28.47 23.73 -18.72
CA ASP A 421 -28.10 23.17 -17.44
C ASP A 421 -27.05 22.04 -17.61
N SER A 422 -27.24 21.17 -18.62
CA SER A 422 -26.21 20.15 -18.93
C SER A 422 -24.85 20.76 -19.27
N LYS A 423 -24.83 21.80 -20.12
CA LYS A 423 -23.59 22.48 -20.49
C LYS A 423 -22.87 23.07 -19.27
N ARG A 424 -23.61 23.71 -18.36
CA ARG A 424 -23.07 24.28 -17.12
C ARG A 424 -22.50 23.22 -16.20
N LEU A 425 -23.27 22.17 -15.93
CA LEU A 425 -22.91 21.09 -15.02
C LEU A 425 -21.72 20.27 -15.54
N LEU A 426 -21.75 19.92 -16.84
CA LEU A 426 -20.64 19.20 -17.48
C LEU A 426 -19.34 19.99 -17.41
N ARG A 427 -19.37 21.30 -17.72
CA ARG A 427 -18.16 22.14 -17.63
C ARG A 427 -17.55 22.10 -16.23
N SER A 428 -18.38 22.35 -15.20
CA SER A 428 -17.92 22.37 -13.82
C SER A 428 -17.33 21.02 -13.40
N PHE A 429 -17.96 19.91 -13.78
CA PHE A 429 -17.50 18.57 -13.47
C PHE A 429 -16.20 18.23 -14.22
N MET A 430 -16.15 18.50 -15.53
CA MET A 430 -14.96 18.23 -16.36
C MET A 430 -13.74 19.03 -15.92
N GLU A 431 -13.88 20.31 -15.55
CA GLU A 431 -12.76 21.13 -15.10
C GLU A 431 -12.13 20.56 -13.82
N ARG A 432 -12.92 20.03 -12.92
CA ARG A 432 -12.44 19.34 -11.72
C ARG A 432 -11.83 17.98 -12.06
N ALA A 433 -12.51 17.17 -12.85
CA ALA A 433 -12.08 15.83 -13.23
C ALA A 433 -10.77 15.86 -14.05
N TYR A 434 -10.68 16.73 -15.05
CA TYR A 434 -9.52 16.85 -15.94
C TYR A 434 -8.37 17.71 -15.38
N ARG A 435 -8.56 18.29 -14.18
CA ARG A 435 -7.52 19.07 -13.50
C ARG A 435 -7.02 20.29 -14.29
N ARG A 436 -7.82 20.75 -15.27
CA ARG A 436 -7.50 21.86 -16.19
C ARG A 436 -8.76 22.55 -16.69
N PRO A 437 -8.67 23.80 -17.18
CA PRO A 437 -9.76 24.42 -17.93
C PRO A 437 -10.14 23.58 -19.17
N VAL A 438 -11.43 23.51 -19.47
CA VAL A 438 -11.94 22.75 -20.62
C VAL A 438 -12.45 23.66 -21.74
N ARG A 439 -12.18 23.26 -22.98
CA ARG A 439 -12.61 23.97 -24.18
C ARG A 439 -14.11 23.78 -24.41
N ASN A 440 -14.73 24.76 -25.12
CA ASN A 440 -16.16 24.64 -25.47
C ASN A 440 -16.44 23.39 -26.32
N SER A 441 -15.52 22.99 -27.19
CA SER A 441 -15.64 21.78 -28.02
C SER A 441 -15.67 20.48 -27.19
N GLU A 442 -14.85 20.39 -26.14
CA GLU A 442 -14.82 19.20 -25.25
C GLU A 442 -16.16 19.07 -24.50
N VAL A 443 -16.68 20.18 -23.97
CA VAL A 443 -17.98 20.21 -23.32
C VAL A 443 -19.11 19.85 -24.30
N ALA A 444 -19.02 20.31 -25.58
CA ALA A 444 -20.03 20.02 -26.59
C ALA A 444 -20.10 18.52 -26.90
N VAL A 445 -18.98 17.81 -26.99
CA VAL A 445 -18.94 16.36 -27.22
C VAL A 445 -19.65 15.59 -26.09
N MET A 446 -19.42 15.98 -24.84
CA MET A 446 -20.10 15.34 -23.72
C MET A 446 -21.59 15.74 -23.64
N GLN A 447 -21.93 16.97 -24.00
CA GLN A 447 -23.30 17.45 -24.06
C GLN A 447 -24.13 16.72 -25.13
N GLU A 448 -23.55 16.40 -26.28
CA GLU A 448 -24.22 15.62 -27.32
C GLU A 448 -24.73 14.29 -26.79
N ARG A 449 -23.96 13.58 -25.96
CA ARG A 449 -24.39 12.33 -25.31
C ARG A 449 -25.61 12.53 -24.39
N VAL A 450 -25.66 13.68 -23.69
CA VAL A 450 -26.83 14.01 -22.86
C VAL A 450 -28.04 14.28 -23.73
N LEU A 451 -27.89 15.05 -24.82
CA LEU A 451 -29.00 15.37 -25.73
C LEU A 451 -29.52 14.11 -26.42
N GLU A 452 -28.66 13.20 -26.87
CA GLU A 452 -29.05 11.90 -27.40
C GLU A 452 -29.84 11.05 -26.37
N GLY A 453 -29.48 11.10 -25.08
CA GLY A 453 -30.24 10.47 -24.01
C GLY A 453 -31.63 11.06 -23.86
N LEU A 454 -31.73 12.39 -23.88
CA LEU A 454 -33.00 13.11 -23.79
C LEU A 454 -33.89 12.84 -25.00
N ASP A 455 -33.34 12.75 -26.20
CA ASP A 455 -34.05 12.38 -27.44
C ASP A 455 -34.63 10.95 -27.37
N ARG A 456 -34.05 10.08 -26.54
CA ARG A 456 -34.57 8.74 -26.20
C ARG A 456 -35.55 8.76 -25.04
N ASN A 457 -36.05 9.93 -24.64
CA ASN A 457 -36.93 10.15 -23.50
C ASN A 457 -36.35 9.72 -22.14
N LEU A 458 -35.05 9.66 -21.95
CA LEU A 458 -34.46 9.47 -20.61
C LEU A 458 -34.76 10.70 -19.73
N CYS A 459 -34.92 10.50 -18.44
CA CYS A 459 -34.94 11.59 -17.49
C CYS A 459 -33.56 12.31 -17.50
N PHE A 460 -33.57 13.59 -17.10
CA PHE A 460 -32.36 14.44 -17.17
C PHE A 460 -31.16 13.84 -16.43
N GLN A 461 -31.36 13.28 -15.22
CA GLN A 461 -30.27 12.64 -14.48
C GLN A 461 -29.70 11.43 -15.19
N ASP A 462 -30.55 10.56 -15.80
CA ASP A 462 -30.06 9.37 -16.48
C ASP A 462 -29.23 9.72 -17.74
N ALA A 463 -29.67 10.75 -18.47
CA ALA A 463 -28.92 11.28 -19.59
C ALA A 463 -27.57 11.90 -19.14
N MET A 464 -27.56 12.65 -18.02
CA MET A 464 -26.32 13.22 -17.45
C MET A 464 -25.35 12.15 -16.97
N LEU A 465 -25.85 11.07 -16.32
CA LEU A 465 -25.01 9.98 -15.83
C LEU A 465 -24.25 9.26 -16.96
N ILE A 466 -24.82 9.18 -18.18
CA ILE A 466 -24.10 8.65 -19.36
C ILE A 466 -22.86 9.50 -19.65
N ALA A 467 -22.99 10.82 -19.65
CA ALA A 467 -21.88 11.73 -19.90
C ALA A 467 -20.84 11.71 -18.77
N TYR A 468 -21.27 11.71 -17.50
CA TYR A 468 -20.37 11.64 -16.35
C TYR A 468 -19.56 10.34 -16.34
N LYS A 469 -20.20 9.22 -16.66
CA LYS A 469 -19.50 7.92 -16.80
C LYS A 469 -18.46 7.99 -17.92
N ALA A 470 -18.80 8.58 -19.08
CA ALA A 470 -17.83 8.77 -20.15
C ALA A 470 -16.64 9.66 -19.74
N ILE A 471 -16.88 10.70 -18.94
CA ILE A 471 -15.82 11.57 -18.39
C ILE A 471 -14.88 10.78 -17.48
N LEU A 472 -15.40 10.01 -16.53
CA LEU A 472 -14.60 9.23 -15.58
C LEU A 472 -13.83 8.06 -16.21
N CYS A 473 -14.17 7.69 -17.46
CA CYS A 473 -13.46 6.67 -18.24
C CYS A 473 -12.63 7.29 -19.39
N SER A 474 -12.60 8.62 -19.52
CA SER A 474 -11.86 9.28 -20.60
C SER A 474 -10.35 9.30 -20.34
N PRO A 475 -9.54 9.33 -21.41
CA PRO A 475 -8.09 9.52 -21.25
C PRO A 475 -7.73 10.79 -20.46
N ASP A 476 -8.49 11.89 -20.63
CA ASP A 476 -8.27 13.15 -19.91
C ASP A 476 -8.45 13.02 -18.38
N PHE A 477 -9.23 12.05 -17.91
CA PHE A 477 -9.35 11.74 -16.50
C PHE A 477 -8.33 10.68 -16.04
N LEU A 478 -8.21 9.58 -16.80
CA LEU A 478 -7.40 8.43 -16.44
C LEU A 478 -5.90 8.69 -16.54
N PHE A 479 -5.46 9.59 -17.41
CA PHE A 479 -4.05 9.89 -17.61
C PHE A 479 -3.70 11.31 -17.16
N ILE A 480 -2.45 11.46 -16.72
CA ILE A 480 -1.85 12.75 -16.41
C ILE A 480 -1.10 13.17 -17.66
N ALA A 481 -1.71 14.07 -18.43
CA ALA A 481 -1.12 14.65 -19.62
C ALA A 481 -0.46 15.98 -19.27
N GLU A 482 0.86 16.02 -19.36
CA GLU A 482 1.69 17.21 -19.17
C GLU A 482 2.46 17.47 -20.46
N GLU A 483 2.72 18.73 -20.76
CA GLU A 483 3.51 19.12 -21.94
C GLU A 483 5.02 19.09 -21.62
N PRO A 484 5.89 18.65 -22.55
CA PRO A 484 7.33 18.66 -22.33
C PRO A 484 7.86 20.06 -22.00
N GLY A 485 8.72 20.15 -21.01
CA GLY A 485 9.30 21.40 -20.54
C GLY A 485 8.85 21.81 -19.14
N GLU A 486 8.85 23.10 -18.84
CA GLU A 486 8.43 23.60 -17.53
C GLU A 486 6.91 23.50 -17.36
N LEU A 487 6.49 22.95 -16.21
CA LEU A 487 5.08 22.78 -15.92
C LEU A 487 4.38 24.12 -15.69
N SER A 488 3.18 24.24 -16.23
CA SER A 488 2.28 25.35 -15.90
C SER A 488 1.81 25.26 -14.44
N GLY A 489 1.33 26.38 -13.89
CA GLY A 489 0.77 26.40 -12.54
C GLY A 489 -0.37 25.38 -12.34
N GLY A 490 -1.17 25.10 -13.37
CA GLY A 490 -2.23 24.08 -13.33
C GLY A 490 -1.69 22.66 -13.25
N GLU A 491 -0.67 22.33 -14.03
CA GLU A 491 0.01 21.04 -14.01
C GLU A 491 0.73 20.82 -12.67
N LEU A 492 1.39 21.88 -12.13
CA LEU A 492 1.99 21.83 -10.79
C LEU A 492 0.94 21.58 -9.69
N ALA A 493 -0.24 22.19 -9.82
CA ALA A 493 -1.33 21.93 -8.87
C ALA A 493 -1.78 20.46 -8.91
N ALA A 494 -1.91 19.89 -10.09
CA ALA A 494 -2.28 18.49 -10.27
C ALA A 494 -1.19 17.54 -9.72
N ARG A 495 0.08 17.79 -10.08
CA ARG A 495 1.23 16.99 -9.62
C ARG A 495 1.38 17.05 -8.12
N LEU A 496 1.28 18.22 -7.49
CA LEU A 496 1.37 18.38 -6.04
C LEU A 496 0.23 17.67 -5.31
N ALA A 497 -1.01 17.75 -5.84
CA ALA A 497 -2.16 17.05 -5.26
C ALA A 497 -2.03 15.53 -5.35
N LEU A 498 -1.57 15.01 -6.47
CA LEU A 498 -1.30 13.57 -6.65
C LEU A 498 -0.14 13.11 -5.77
N TYR A 499 0.89 13.93 -5.59
CA TYR A 499 2.00 13.60 -4.71
C TYR A 499 1.56 13.51 -3.25
N LEU A 500 0.97 14.59 -2.69
CA LEU A 500 0.75 14.72 -1.24
C LEU A 500 -0.63 14.27 -0.75
N TRP A 501 -1.61 14.11 -1.64
CA TRP A 501 -2.97 13.67 -1.31
C TRP A 501 -3.43 12.45 -2.09
N ARG A 502 -2.64 12.00 -3.08
CA ARG A 502 -3.02 10.91 -4.00
C ARG A 502 -4.40 11.17 -4.62
N SER A 503 -4.71 12.42 -4.97
CA SER A 503 -6.04 12.84 -5.39
C SER A 503 -6.00 14.12 -6.23
N LEU A 504 -7.17 14.71 -6.46
CA LEU A 504 -7.37 15.97 -7.19
C LEU A 504 -7.00 17.19 -6.33
N PRO A 505 -6.54 18.31 -6.97
CA PRO A 505 -6.34 19.56 -6.27
C PRO A 505 -7.67 20.12 -5.70
N ASP A 506 -7.60 20.69 -4.50
CA ASP A 506 -8.70 21.44 -3.92
C ASP A 506 -8.90 22.79 -4.65
N GLU A 507 -9.95 23.53 -4.29
CA GLU A 507 -10.28 24.81 -4.91
C GLU A 507 -9.17 25.85 -4.71
N ARG A 508 -8.52 25.88 -3.54
CA ARG A 508 -7.42 26.79 -3.24
C ARG A 508 -6.21 26.49 -4.11
N LEU A 509 -5.78 25.24 -4.18
CA LEU A 509 -4.65 24.82 -4.99
C LEU A 509 -4.92 25.05 -6.48
N SER A 510 -6.15 24.75 -6.96
CA SER A 510 -6.60 25.03 -8.32
C SER A 510 -6.56 26.53 -8.66
N ASN A 511 -6.93 27.41 -7.71
CA ASN A 511 -6.88 28.87 -7.90
C ASN A 511 -5.44 29.39 -8.00
N LEU A 512 -4.54 28.89 -7.14
CA LEU A 512 -3.10 29.21 -7.20
C LEU A 512 -2.47 28.73 -8.51
N GLY A 513 -2.86 27.55 -8.99
CA GLY A 513 -2.45 27.03 -10.29
C GLY A 513 -2.89 27.92 -11.43
N ARG A 514 -4.19 28.28 -11.49
CA ARG A 514 -4.75 29.15 -12.53
C ARG A 514 -4.15 30.56 -12.54
N SER A 515 -3.79 31.10 -11.39
CA SER A 515 -3.13 32.41 -11.29
C SER A 515 -1.64 32.38 -11.66
N GLY A 516 -1.06 31.18 -11.85
CA GLY A 516 0.38 31.00 -12.05
C GLY A 516 1.21 31.22 -10.77
N SER A 517 0.57 31.40 -9.62
CA SER A 517 1.30 31.67 -8.36
C SER A 517 2.12 30.48 -7.89
N LEU A 518 1.71 29.24 -8.22
CA LEU A 518 2.43 28.01 -7.84
C LEU A 518 3.80 27.84 -8.51
N THR A 519 4.09 28.59 -9.59
CA THR A 519 5.45 28.58 -10.17
C THR A 519 6.49 29.29 -9.33
N LYS A 520 6.06 29.97 -8.25
CA LYS A 520 6.97 30.56 -7.26
C LYS A 520 7.29 29.53 -6.18
N THR A 521 8.58 29.31 -5.95
CA THR A 521 9.08 28.30 -5.00
C THR A 521 8.54 28.48 -3.57
N ASP A 522 8.47 29.73 -3.10
CA ASP A 522 7.95 30.04 -1.76
C ASP A 522 6.46 29.68 -1.61
N VAL A 523 5.65 29.93 -2.65
CA VAL A 523 4.23 29.59 -2.68
C VAL A 523 4.05 28.08 -2.77
N LEU A 524 4.79 27.41 -3.64
CA LEU A 524 4.73 25.96 -3.80
C LEU A 524 5.08 25.24 -2.51
N ARG A 525 6.17 25.66 -1.84
CA ARG A 525 6.60 25.11 -0.56
C ARG A 525 5.57 25.36 0.56
N ALA A 526 4.99 26.55 0.63
CA ALA A 526 3.96 26.89 1.62
C ALA A 526 2.69 26.05 1.43
N GLU A 527 2.27 25.81 0.19
CA GLU A 527 1.13 24.94 -0.09
C GLU A 527 1.43 23.46 0.23
N ALA A 528 2.63 22.98 -0.08
CA ALA A 528 3.04 21.63 0.29
C ALA A 528 3.02 21.41 1.82
N LEU A 529 3.50 22.36 2.60
CA LEU A 529 3.41 22.33 4.07
C LEU A 529 1.96 22.28 4.54
N ARG A 530 1.09 23.14 4.01
CA ARG A 530 -0.34 23.09 4.31
C ARG A 530 -0.95 21.72 4.00
N MET A 531 -0.58 21.16 2.86
CA MET A 531 -1.10 19.86 2.41
C MET A 531 -0.61 18.69 3.25
N LEU A 532 0.63 18.73 3.74
CA LEU A 532 1.18 17.73 4.67
C LEU A 532 0.52 17.80 6.05
N ASP A 533 0.05 18.96 6.47
CA ASP A 533 -0.69 19.15 7.72
C ASP A 533 -2.20 18.81 7.60
N ASP A 534 -2.72 18.66 6.39
CA ASP A 534 -4.11 18.29 6.12
C ASP A 534 -4.33 16.79 6.37
N PRO A 535 -5.49 16.36 6.93
CA PRO A 535 -5.82 14.94 7.09
C PRO A 535 -5.73 14.10 5.81
N LYS A 536 -5.91 14.69 4.63
CA LYS A 536 -5.74 13.99 3.35
C LYS A 536 -4.30 13.49 3.11
N ALA A 537 -3.31 14.10 3.75
CA ALA A 537 -1.92 13.64 3.67
C ALA A 537 -1.75 12.21 4.19
N ASP A 538 -2.64 11.73 5.06
CA ASP A 538 -2.64 10.35 5.53
C ASP A 538 -2.77 9.35 4.37
N ARG A 539 -3.46 9.71 3.28
CA ARG A 539 -3.55 8.89 2.06
C ARG A 539 -2.17 8.68 1.41
N PHE A 540 -1.38 9.74 1.29
CA PHE A 540 -0.01 9.67 0.80
C PHE A 540 0.88 8.87 1.75
N ILE A 541 0.81 9.15 3.04
CA ILE A 541 1.68 8.52 4.04
C ILE A 541 1.43 7.01 4.11
N ASP A 542 0.16 6.60 4.17
CA ASP A 542 -0.22 5.20 4.26
C ASP A 542 0.08 4.45 2.95
N ASP A 543 -0.18 5.08 1.80
CA ASP A 543 0.12 4.52 0.48
C ASP A 543 1.64 4.36 0.27
N PHE A 544 2.42 5.42 0.54
CA PHE A 544 3.87 5.36 0.46
C PHE A 544 4.48 4.31 1.41
N ALA A 545 4.00 4.25 2.66
CA ALA A 545 4.46 3.25 3.62
C ALA A 545 4.16 1.82 3.15
N ASN A 546 2.95 1.58 2.62
CA ASN A 546 2.54 0.28 2.09
C ASN A 546 3.45 -0.16 0.95
N GLN A 547 3.63 0.71 -0.04
CA GLN A 547 4.42 0.43 -1.24
C GLN A 547 5.91 0.31 -0.94
N TRP A 548 6.47 1.27 -0.20
CA TRP A 548 7.89 1.24 0.17
C TRP A 548 8.25 -0.02 0.94
N LEU A 549 7.44 -0.40 1.93
CA LEU A 549 7.77 -1.47 2.87
C LEU A 549 7.17 -2.84 2.49
N GLY A 550 6.19 -2.87 1.56
CA GLY A 550 5.49 -4.08 1.13
C GLY A 550 4.45 -4.55 2.16
N LEU A 551 3.76 -3.61 2.85
CA LEU A 551 2.83 -3.95 3.94
C LEU A 551 1.57 -4.67 3.47
N ASP A 552 1.21 -4.59 2.19
CA ASP A 552 0.04 -5.28 1.64
C ASP A 552 0.19 -6.81 1.69
N ASP A 553 1.41 -7.32 1.76
CA ASP A 553 1.72 -8.73 1.94
C ASP A 553 1.48 -9.26 3.38
N ILE A 554 1.04 -8.43 4.31
CA ILE A 554 0.91 -8.81 5.74
C ILE A 554 -0.02 -10.01 5.95
N TYR A 555 -1.04 -10.18 5.10
CA TYR A 555 -2.00 -11.29 5.18
C TYR A 555 -1.67 -12.44 4.23
N SER A 556 -0.58 -12.38 3.45
CA SER A 556 -0.18 -13.41 2.49
C SER A 556 0.20 -14.74 3.16
N THR A 557 0.66 -14.68 4.40
CA THR A 557 1.07 -15.86 5.19
C THR A 557 0.34 -15.94 6.53
N THR A 558 0.11 -17.18 6.98
CA THR A 558 -0.44 -17.46 8.32
C THR A 558 0.57 -18.30 9.10
N PRO A 559 0.85 -18.01 10.38
CA PRO A 559 1.75 -18.81 11.20
C PRO A 559 1.26 -20.27 11.31
N ASP A 560 2.18 -21.24 11.23
CA ASP A 560 1.84 -22.65 11.46
C ASP A 560 1.42 -22.87 12.90
N LYS A 561 0.19 -23.30 13.11
CA LYS A 561 -0.40 -23.48 14.44
C LYS A 561 0.27 -24.56 15.31
N ARG A 562 1.08 -25.42 14.73
CA ARG A 562 1.83 -26.45 15.48
C ARG A 562 3.13 -25.88 16.03
N LEU A 563 3.73 -24.92 15.29
CA LEU A 563 4.95 -24.22 15.71
C LEU A 563 4.64 -22.98 16.53
N TYR A 564 3.57 -22.27 16.19
CA TYR A 564 3.21 -20.95 16.71
C TYR A 564 1.73 -20.90 17.14
N PRO A 565 1.29 -21.81 18.05
CA PRO A 565 -0.13 -21.91 18.43
C PRO A 565 -0.68 -20.66 19.11
N GLU A 566 0.16 -19.83 19.72
CA GLU A 566 -0.24 -18.60 20.40
C GLU A 566 -0.63 -17.46 19.45
N TYR A 567 -0.29 -17.59 18.15
CA TYR A 567 -0.65 -16.62 17.12
C TYR A 567 -1.80 -17.09 16.23
N GLU A 568 -2.38 -18.27 16.53
CA GLU A 568 -3.52 -18.77 15.80
C GLU A 568 -4.66 -17.75 15.87
N GLU A 569 -5.03 -17.18 14.74
CA GLU A 569 -6.19 -16.29 14.60
C GLU A 569 -6.10 -14.94 15.33
N ASP A 570 -4.93 -14.46 15.73
CA ASP A 570 -4.76 -13.13 16.34
C ASP A 570 -4.73 -12.02 15.26
N SER A 571 -5.91 -11.76 14.67
CA SER A 571 -6.06 -10.74 13.60
C SER A 571 -5.89 -9.32 14.15
N PHE A 572 -6.20 -9.07 15.42
CA PHE A 572 -6.02 -7.76 16.04
C PHE A 572 -4.54 -7.41 16.22
N LEU A 573 -3.71 -8.39 16.57
CA LEU A 573 -2.25 -8.20 16.62
C LEU A 573 -1.69 -7.86 15.25
N VAL A 574 -2.10 -8.58 14.19
CA VAL A 574 -1.64 -8.33 12.81
C VAL A 574 -2.05 -6.93 12.34
N GLU A 575 -3.28 -6.52 12.60
CA GLU A 575 -3.75 -5.16 12.28
C GLU A 575 -2.95 -4.10 13.06
N SER A 576 -2.67 -4.35 14.33
CA SER A 576 -1.86 -3.47 15.17
C SER A 576 -0.44 -3.30 14.64
N MET A 577 0.17 -4.36 14.07
CA MET A 577 1.50 -4.32 13.44
C MET A 577 1.53 -3.37 12.24
N VAL A 578 0.52 -3.42 11.36
CA VAL A 578 0.44 -2.52 10.19
C VAL A 578 0.22 -1.07 10.64
N ARG A 579 -0.69 -0.87 11.60
CA ARG A 579 -0.99 0.47 12.14
C ARG A 579 0.22 1.07 12.88
N GLU A 580 1.04 0.26 13.56
CA GLU A 580 2.31 0.69 14.14
C GLU A 580 3.21 1.32 13.08
N THR A 581 3.46 0.59 11.99
CA THR A 581 4.38 1.02 10.93
C THR A 581 3.90 2.29 10.23
N ARG A 582 2.61 2.35 9.87
CA ARG A 582 2.02 3.56 9.28
C ARG A 582 2.11 4.77 10.23
N ARG A 583 1.82 4.57 11.53
CA ARG A 583 1.97 5.63 12.54
C ARG A 583 3.41 6.07 12.72
N PHE A 584 4.35 5.15 12.64
CA PHE A 584 5.78 5.46 12.72
C PHE A 584 6.24 6.31 11.53
N VAL A 585 5.91 5.93 10.30
CA VAL A 585 6.22 6.72 9.09
C VAL A 585 5.54 8.09 9.15
N ARG A 586 4.27 8.15 9.60
CA ARG A 586 3.56 9.42 9.82
C ARG A 586 4.27 10.33 10.82
N GLU A 587 4.75 9.78 11.93
CA GLU A 587 5.52 10.55 12.92
C GLU A 587 6.84 11.05 12.33
N MET A 588 7.56 10.22 11.57
CA MET A 588 8.78 10.63 10.88
C MET A 588 8.55 11.85 9.98
N ILE A 589 7.45 11.81 9.20
CA ILE A 589 7.11 12.91 8.29
C ILE A 589 6.62 14.15 9.06
N ARG A 590 5.70 14.00 10.01
CA ARG A 590 5.09 15.13 10.73
C ARG A 590 6.05 15.83 11.67
N SER A 591 6.96 15.11 12.28
CA SER A 591 7.96 15.63 13.21
C SER A 591 9.32 15.88 12.57
N ASP A 592 9.43 15.68 11.24
CA ASP A 592 10.69 15.80 10.49
C ASP A 592 11.86 15.04 11.13
N LEU A 593 11.61 13.79 11.54
CA LEU A 593 12.60 13.00 12.24
C LEU A 593 13.75 12.59 11.30
N PRO A 594 14.99 12.53 11.83
CA PRO A 594 16.15 12.05 11.09
C PRO A 594 15.96 10.64 10.54
N ILE A 595 16.55 10.38 9.35
CA ILE A 595 16.44 9.11 8.64
C ILE A 595 17.00 7.92 9.44
N ALA A 596 17.95 8.16 10.36
CA ALA A 596 18.51 7.16 11.26
C ALA A 596 17.43 6.42 12.07
N ASN A 597 16.30 7.07 12.36
CA ASN A 597 15.17 6.43 13.04
C ASN A 597 14.55 5.25 12.26
N ILE A 598 14.83 5.10 10.97
CA ILE A 598 14.44 3.92 10.19
C ILE A 598 15.18 2.68 10.70
N VAL A 599 16.44 2.82 11.06
CA VAL A 599 17.31 1.74 11.54
C VAL A 599 17.12 1.51 13.03
N ASP A 600 17.23 2.57 13.81
CA ASP A 600 17.03 2.51 15.26
C ASP A 600 16.32 3.77 15.79
N SER A 601 15.40 3.56 16.72
CA SER A 601 14.72 4.64 17.41
C SER A 601 14.47 4.26 18.86
N ASP A 602 14.40 5.25 19.74
CA ASP A 602 14.12 5.04 21.17
C ASP A 602 12.63 4.92 21.49
N PHE A 603 11.77 4.86 20.48
CA PHE A 603 10.33 4.76 20.63
C PHE A 603 9.68 3.79 19.61
N ALA A 604 8.48 3.32 19.93
CA ALA A 604 7.57 2.60 19.03
C ALA A 604 6.12 3.07 19.27
N PHE A 605 5.21 2.73 18.35
CA PHE A 605 3.77 2.95 18.55
C PHE A 605 3.12 1.65 18.98
N LEU A 606 2.78 1.55 20.26
CA LEU A 606 2.31 0.31 20.87
C LEU A 606 0.91 0.49 21.48
N ASN A 607 0.08 -0.52 21.28
CA ASN A 607 -1.05 -0.83 22.14
C ASN A 607 -0.69 -2.00 23.08
N GLU A 608 -1.59 -2.42 23.93
CA GLU A 608 -1.34 -3.51 24.86
C GLU A 608 -0.91 -4.82 24.18
N HIS A 609 -1.52 -5.18 23.05
CA HIS A 609 -1.22 -6.42 22.33
C HIS A 609 0.19 -6.42 21.72
N LEU A 610 0.58 -5.33 21.08
CA LEU A 610 1.94 -5.17 20.55
C LEU A 610 2.97 -5.04 21.67
N ALA A 611 2.67 -4.31 22.73
CA ALA A 611 3.56 -4.17 23.87
C ALA A 611 3.83 -5.54 24.54
N ARG A 612 2.80 -6.34 24.72
CA ARG A 612 2.93 -7.73 25.21
C ARG A 612 3.76 -8.58 24.25
N HIS A 613 3.54 -8.43 22.93
CA HIS A 613 4.31 -9.13 21.91
C HIS A 613 5.79 -8.72 21.90
N TYR A 614 6.08 -7.45 22.16
CA TYR A 614 7.44 -6.91 22.22
C TYR A 614 8.12 -7.07 23.59
N GLY A 615 7.40 -7.51 24.60
CA GLY A 615 7.89 -7.63 25.98
C GLY A 615 8.02 -6.25 26.67
N VAL A 616 7.24 -5.25 26.28
CA VAL A 616 7.22 -3.91 26.86
C VAL A 616 6.07 -3.82 27.86
N ALA A 617 6.39 -3.52 29.11
CA ALA A 617 5.40 -3.41 30.19
C ALA A 617 4.76 -2.01 30.28
N GLY A 618 3.59 -1.90 30.94
CA GLY A 618 2.95 -0.63 31.28
C GLY A 618 2.15 0.03 30.16
N VAL A 619 1.81 -0.71 29.11
CA VAL A 619 0.92 -0.26 28.03
C VAL A 619 -0.39 -1.01 28.14
N GLU A 620 -1.50 -0.28 28.26
CA GLU A 620 -2.84 -0.84 28.41
C GLU A 620 -3.78 -0.37 27.31
N GLY A 621 -4.74 -1.21 26.92
CA GLY A 621 -5.80 -0.93 25.97
C GLY A 621 -5.39 -1.02 24.49
N GLY A 622 -6.39 -0.92 23.61
CA GLY A 622 -6.26 -1.20 22.16
C GLY A 622 -5.71 -0.06 21.33
N GLU A 623 -5.63 1.17 21.87
CA GLU A 623 -5.14 2.30 21.12
C GLU A 623 -3.61 2.37 21.06
N LEU A 624 -3.09 2.63 19.87
CA LEU A 624 -1.66 2.84 19.63
C LEU A 624 -1.23 4.20 20.19
N ARG A 625 -0.19 4.21 21.01
CA ARG A 625 0.44 5.41 21.56
C ARG A 625 1.96 5.35 21.40
N LYS A 626 2.59 6.51 21.32
CA LYS A 626 4.06 6.62 21.28
C LYS A 626 4.62 6.20 22.64
N VAL A 627 5.41 5.13 22.66
CA VAL A 627 5.99 4.55 23.87
C VAL A 627 7.50 4.54 23.74
N LYS A 628 8.18 5.02 24.78
CA LYS A 628 9.64 4.95 24.87
C LYS A 628 10.05 3.49 25.11
N LEU A 629 10.96 3.00 24.28
CA LEU A 629 11.47 1.64 24.42
C LEU A 629 12.44 1.53 25.61
N PRO A 630 12.47 0.36 26.29
CA PRO A 630 13.47 0.11 27.34
C PRO A 630 14.89 0.17 26.78
N SER A 631 15.82 0.66 27.60
CA SER A 631 17.26 0.64 27.25
C SER A 631 17.72 -0.80 26.99
N GLY A 632 18.42 -1.02 25.88
CA GLY A 632 18.87 -2.34 25.45
C GLY A 632 17.77 -3.21 24.84
N SER A 633 16.62 -2.63 24.45
CA SER A 633 15.62 -3.31 23.66
C SER A 633 16.21 -3.75 22.31
N PRO A 634 15.94 -4.97 21.82
CA PRO A 634 16.28 -5.34 20.45
C PRO A 634 15.42 -4.60 19.41
N ARG A 635 14.36 -3.93 19.87
CA ARG A 635 13.43 -3.14 19.08
C ARG A 635 13.97 -1.73 18.85
N GLY A 636 13.41 -1.05 17.91
CA GLY A 636 13.69 0.31 17.52
C GLY A 636 13.83 0.41 16.00
N GLY A 637 13.22 1.45 15.42
CA GLY A 637 13.17 1.63 13.98
C GLY A 637 12.26 0.65 13.23
N ILE A 638 12.07 0.89 11.94
CA ILE A 638 11.23 0.09 11.05
C ILE A 638 11.78 -1.33 10.91
N LEU A 639 13.10 -1.48 10.88
CA LEU A 639 13.81 -2.74 10.65
C LEU A 639 13.35 -3.88 11.58
N THR A 640 12.96 -3.57 12.81
CA THR A 640 12.58 -4.56 13.82
C THR A 640 11.10 -4.54 14.17
N GLN A 641 10.26 -3.84 13.39
CA GLN A 641 8.82 -3.89 13.57
C GLN A 641 8.24 -5.24 13.14
N ALA A 642 7.25 -5.71 13.86
CA ALA A 642 6.68 -7.04 13.65
C ALA A 642 6.02 -7.20 12.28
N SER A 643 5.44 -6.14 11.71
CA SER A 643 4.92 -6.14 10.34
C SER A 643 5.98 -6.54 9.32
N ILE A 644 7.15 -5.92 9.37
CA ILE A 644 8.27 -6.16 8.47
C ILE A 644 8.81 -7.59 8.58
N LEU A 645 8.97 -8.05 9.82
CA LEU A 645 9.47 -9.38 10.10
C LEU A 645 8.49 -10.48 9.70
N LYS A 646 7.19 -10.18 9.72
CA LYS A 646 6.13 -11.08 9.29
C LYS A 646 6.06 -11.20 7.76
N ILE A 647 6.03 -10.09 7.01
CA ILE A 647 5.97 -10.13 5.54
C ILE A 647 7.18 -10.83 4.91
N SER A 648 8.32 -10.82 5.59
CA SER A 648 9.57 -11.47 5.16
C SER A 648 9.70 -12.92 5.63
N SER A 649 8.60 -13.58 6.03
CA SER A 649 8.53 -14.99 6.44
C SER A 649 7.50 -15.76 5.60
N ASP A 650 7.54 -17.11 5.67
CA ASP A 650 6.56 -17.98 4.99
C ASP A 650 5.48 -18.55 5.93
N GLY A 651 5.50 -18.16 7.19
CA GLY A 651 4.59 -18.64 8.23
C GLY A 651 5.06 -19.92 8.95
N PHE A 652 5.89 -20.78 8.34
CA PHE A 652 6.50 -21.93 8.99
C PHE A 652 7.85 -21.57 9.58
N THR A 653 8.66 -20.91 8.77
CA THR A 653 10.01 -20.52 9.12
C THR A 653 10.30 -19.10 8.67
N THR A 654 11.36 -18.55 9.22
CA THR A 654 11.96 -17.32 8.74
C THR A 654 12.85 -17.60 7.54
N SER A 655 13.03 -16.62 6.68
CA SER A 655 13.89 -16.72 5.51
C SER A 655 14.97 -15.64 5.55
N PRO A 656 16.22 -15.98 5.91
CA PRO A 656 17.34 -15.01 5.83
C PRO A 656 17.49 -14.42 4.44
N VAL A 657 17.24 -15.20 3.39
CA VAL A 657 17.31 -14.72 2.01
C VAL A 657 16.27 -13.62 1.75
N LYS A 658 14.98 -13.85 2.06
CA LYS A 658 13.92 -12.85 1.88
C LYS A 658 14.18 -11.62 2.75
N ARG A 659 14.57 -11.80 4.01
CA ARG A 659 14.90 -10.72 4.94
C ARG A 659 16.09 -9.90 4.45
N GLY A 660 17.13 -10.57 3.94
CA GLY A 660 18.29 -9.91 3.37
C GLY A 660 17.98 -9.12 2.11
N VAL A 661 17.24 -9.70 1.17
CA VAL A 661 16.75 -8.99 -0.02
C VAL A 661 15.93 -7.76 0.38
N TRP A 662 15.02 -7.89 1.36
CA TRP A 662 14.21 -6.78 1.84
C TRP A 662 15.07 -5.64 2.41
N VAL A 663 16.09 -5.94 3.21
CA VAL A 663 17.03 -4.92 3.73
C VAL A 663 17.77 -4.23 2.60
N LEU A 664 18.34 -5.02 1.68
CA LEU A 664 19.11 -4.48 0.54
C LEU A 664 18.24 -3.61 -0.36
N GLU A 665 17.03 -4.05 -0.69
CA GLU A 665 16.15 -3.34 -1.61
C GLU A 665 15.42 -2.17 -0.93
N ARG A 666 14.77 -2.43 0.22
CA ARG A 666 13.85 -1.44 0.83
C ARG A 666 14.56 -0.42 1.70
N ILE A 667 15.67 -0.78 2.34
CA ILE A 667 16.45 0.10 3.21
C ILE A 667 17.65 0.71 2.46
N LEU A 668 18.50 -0.13 1.88
CA LEU A 668 19.73 0.33 1.25
C LEU A 668 19.59 0.73 -0.23
N GLY A 669 18.51 0.35 -0.91
CA GLY A 669 18.30 0.66 -2.33
C GLY A 669 19.32 -0.02 -3.26
N THR A 670 19.84 -1.17 -2.86
CA THR A 670 20.79 -1.98 -3.62
C THR A 670 20.23 -3.38 -3.87
N PRO A 671 19.13 -3.51 -4.66
CA PRO A 671 18.50 -4.81 -4.90
C PRO A 671 19.50 -5.79 -5.52
N PRO A 672 19.54 -7.04 -5.03
CA PRO A 672 20.36 -8.07 -5.68
C PRO A 672 19.79 -8.40 -7.07
N PRO A 673 20.62 -8.93 -7.99
CA PRO A 673 20.12 -9.39 -9.28
C PRO A 673 19.08 -10.52 -9.08
N PRO A 674 18.14 -10.69 -10.02
CA PRO A 674 17.17 -11.77 -9.94
C PRO A 674 17.87 -13.13 -9.94
N PRO A 675 17.31 -14.13 -9.22
CA PRO A 675 17.92 -15.46 -9.19
C PRO A 675 17.92 -16.08 -10.60
N PRO A 676 18.94 -16.88 -10.94
CA PRO A 676 18.95 -17.61 -12.21
C PRO A 676 17.73 -18.56 -12.30
N PRO A 677 17.23 -18.84 -13.52
CA PRO A 677 16.01 -19.64 -13.71
C PRO A 677 16.05 -21.06 -13.13
N ASP A 678 17.25 -21.60 -12.93
CA ASP A 678 17.54 -22.92 -12.37
C ASP A 678 17.91 -22.89 -10.88
N ALA A 679 17.75 -21.76 -10.22
CA ALA A 679 17.96 -21.67 -8.78
C ALA A 679 16.94 -22.53 -8.03
N GLY A 680 17.41 -23.56 -7.33
CA GLY A 680 16.58 -24.44 -6.52
C GLY A 680 16.04 -23.75 -5.27
N SER A 681 14.89 -24.20 -4.76
CA SER A 681 14.34 -23.79 -3.48
C SER A 681 15.03 -24.49 -2.31
N ILE A 682 15.14 -23.81 -1.17
CA ILE A 682 15.61 -24.40 0.08
C ILE A 682 14.41 -24.72 0.95
N GLU A 683 14.17 -25.99 1.25
CA GLU A 683 13.13 -26.42 2.19
C GLU A 683 13.66 -26.38 3.63
N PRO A 684 13.00 -25.61 4.53
CA PRO A 684 13.42 -25.55 5.93
C PRO A 684 13.24 -26.86 6.68
N ASP A 685 14.18 -27.20 7.56
CA ASP A 685 14.05 -28.38 8.42
C ASP A 685 13.23 -28.07 9.68
N THR A 686 11.94 -28.34 9.60
CA THR A 686 11.00 -28.15 10.72
C THR A 686 11.16 -29.20 11.85
N ARG A 687 11.99 -30.25 11.66
CA ARG A 687 12.27 -31.27 12.70
C ARG A 687 13.26 -30.75 13.75
N GLY A 688 13.98 -29.64 13.44
CA GLY A 688 14.91 -29.02 14.33
C GLY A 688 16.30 -29.68 14.42
N ALA A 689 16.66 -30.47 13.40
CA ALA A 689 17.96 -31.13 13.33
C ALA A 689 19.04 -30.27 12.67
N VAL A 690 18.66 -29.30 11.79
CA VAL A 690 19.56 -28.45 11.01
C VAL A 690 19.04 -27.02 11.00
N THR A 691 19.93 -26.05 11.24
CA THR A 691 19.55 -24.63 11.14
C THR A 691 19.44 -24.19 9.67
N ILE A 692 18.67 -23.11 9.42
CA ILE A 692 18.58 -22.53 8.06
C ILE A 692 19.96 -22.04 7.57
N ARG A 693 20.82 -21.53 8.46
CA ARG A 693 22.22 -21.18 8.16
C ARG A 693 23.01 -22.36 7.59
N GLN A 694 22.94 -23.53 8.26
CA GLN A 694 23.61 -24.74 7.78
C GLN A 694 23.08 -25.24 6.44
N GLN A 695 21.82 -25.02 6.15
CA GLN A 695 21.23 -25.34 4.84
C GLN A 695 21.74 -24.39 3.76
N LEU A 696 21.77 -23.09 4.04
CA LEU A 696 22.32 -22.06 3.15
C LEU A 696 23.80 -22.28 2.87
N GLU A 697 24.59 -22.71 3.87
CA GLU A 697 26.00 -23.06 3.68
C GLU A 697 26.19 -24.23 2.71
N LYS A 698 25.28 -25.21 2.71
CA LYS A 698 25.31 -26.30 1.72
C LYS A 698 24.98 -25.77 0.32
N HIS A 699 24.00 -24.87 0.21
CA HIS A 699 23.61 -24.25 -1.06
C HIS A 699 24.74 -23.38 -1.64
N ARG A 700 25.45 -22.63 -0.81
CA ARG A 700 26.60 -21.78 -1.19
C ARG A 700 27.87 -22.56 -1.61
N ARG A 701 27.88 -23.88 -1.58
CA ARG A 701 29.01 -24.67 -2.14
C ARG A 701 29.13 -24.55 -3.66
N ASN A 702 28.05 -24.15 -4.33
CA ASN A 702 28.08 -23.77 -5.75
C ASN A 702 28.57 -22.31 -5.86
N GLU A 703 29.62 -22.08 -6.63
CA GLU A 703 30.24 -20.75 -6.80
C GLU A 703 29.25 -19.69 -7.33
N SER A 704 28.37 -20.07 -8.25
CA SER A 704 27.38 -19.15 -8.81
C SER A 704 26.35 -18.68 -7.76
N CYS A 705 25.93 -19.58 -6.86
CA CYS A 705 25.03 -19.25 -5.75
C CYS A 705 25.75 -18.44 -4.67
N ALA A 706 27.00 -18.78 -4.35
CA ALA A 706 27.80 -18.13 -3.31
C ALA A 706 27.98 -16.62 -3.57
N ASN A 707 28.20 -16.20 -4.82
CA ASN A 707 28.47 -14.81 -5.18
C ASN A 707 27.29 -13.87 -4.81
N CYS A 708 26.04 -14.31 -4.99
CA CYS A 708 24.86 -13.53 -4.60
C CYS A 708 24.58 -13.66 -3.09
N HIS A 709 24.61 -14.88 -2.55
CA HIS A 709 24.25 -15.15 -1.16
C HIS A 709 25.25 -14.56 -0.15
N GLN A 710 26.49 -14.30 -0.55
CA GLN A 710 27.48 -13.61 0.29
C GLN A 710 27.02 -12.20 0.68
N GLY A 711 26.31 -11.49 -0.19
CA GLY A 711 25.75 -10.16 0.10
C GLY A 711 24.34 -10.21 0.68
N ILE A 712 23.52 -11.20 0.27
CA ILE A 712 22.11 -11.30 0.63
C ILE A 712 21.90 -11.85 2.05
N ASP A 713 22.57 -12.97 2.38
CA ASP A 713 22.27 -13.71 3.61
C ASP A 713 22.62 -12.97 4.90
N PRO A 714 23.75 -12.24 5.02
CA PRO A 714 24.14 -11.64 6.30
C PRO A 714 23.12 -10.67 6.90
N PRO A 715 22.53 -9.69 6.17
CA PRO A 715 21.49 -8.85 6.72
C PRO A 715 20.26 -9.66 7.22
N GLY A 716 19.95 -10.75 6.52
CA GLY A 716 18.88 -11.65 6.92
C GLY A 716 19.21 -12.44 8.19
N PHE A 717 20.45 -12.86 8.39
CA PHE A 717 20.88 -13.52 9.62
C PHE A 717 20.77 -12.61 10.84
N ALA A 718 21.09 -11.32 10.72
CA ALA A 718 20.89 -10.36 11.79
C ALA A 718 19.44 -10.37 12.31
N LEU A 719 18.46 -10.57 11.42
CA LEU A 719 17.03 -10.59 11.73
C LEU A 719 16.50 -11.96 12.18
N GLU A 720 17.32 -13.02 12.18
CA GLU A 720 16.91 -14.37 12.64
C GLU A 720 16.59 -14.43 14.13
N SER A 721 17.06 -13.46 14.92
CA SER A 721 16.63 -13.27 16.31
C SER A 721 15.14 -12.96 16.48
N PHE A 722 14.39 -12.88 15.38
CA PHE A 722 12.95 -12.67 15.38
C PHE A 722 12.24 -13.81 14.65
N ASP A 723 11.14 -14.28 15.20
CA ASP A 723 10.34 -15.37 14.65
C ASP A 723 9.47 -14.91 13.44
N VAL A 724 8.58 -15.80 12.98
CA VAL A 724 7.70 -15.55 11.83
C VAL A 724 6.64 -14.46 12.06
N MET A 725 6.38 -14.09 13.30
CA MET A 725 5.49 -13.01 13.71
C MET A 725 6.25 -11.80 14.26
N GLY A 726 7.59 -11.83 14.15
CA GLY A 726 8.45 -10.80 14.70
C GLY A 726 8.68 -10.91 16.22
N GLY A 727 8.28 -11.99 16.89
CA GLY A 727 8.62 -12.24 18.30
C GLY A 727 10.12 -12.45 18.48
N PHE A 728 10.72 -11.83 19.51
CA PHE A 728 12.16 -12.02 19.76
C PHE A 728 12.44 -13.43 20.27
N ARG A 729 13.47 -14.09 19.75
CA ARG A 729 13.86 -15.47 20.08
C ARG A 729 15.36 -15.66 20.12
N THR A 730 15.81 -16.60 20.92
CA THR A 730 17.20 -17.09 20.98
C THR A 730 17.34 -18.53 20.47
N GLN A 731 16.23 -19.23 20.27
CA GLN A 731 16.18 -20.60 19.78
C GLN A 731 15.10 -20.76 18.71
N TYR A 732 15.32 -21.65 17.77
CA TYR A 732 14.32 -22.04 16.78
C TYR A 732 13.29 -22.97 17.40
N ARG A 733 12.05 -22.84 16.94
CA ARG A 733 11.00 -23.80 17.25
C ARG A 733 11.06 -25.03 16.36
N SER A 734 10.61 -26.18 16.87
CA SER A 734 10.62 -27.45 16.14
C SER A 734 9.35 -28.26 16.39
N LEU A 735 9.04 -29.18 15.45
CA LEU A 735 7.91 -30.10 15.59
C LEU A 735 8.30 -31.40 16.33
N GLU A 736 9.53 -31.87 16.18
CA GLU A 736 9.95 -33.21 16.65
C GLU A 736 11.10 -33.19 17.64
N GLY A 737 12.15 -32.40 17.36
CA GLY A 737 13.34 -32.31 18.23
C GLY A 737 13.23 -31.29 19.35
N GLY A 738 14.27 -31.23 20.20
CA GLY A 738 14.41 -30.21 21.24
C GLY A 738 13.59 -30.39 22.50
N GLU A 739 13.60 -29.36 23.36
CA GLU A 739 12.95 -29.37 24.65
C GLU A 739 11.48 -28.95 24.55
N LYS A 740 10.63 -29.56 25.40
CA LYS A 740 9.23 -29.14 25.49
C LYS A 740 9.10 -28.02 26.50
N GLU A 741 8.45 -26.97 26.09
CA GLU A 741 8.15 -25.82 26.93
C GLU A 741 6.65 -25.50 26.95
N THR A 742 6.21 -24.88 28.02
CA THR A 742 4.88 -24.28 28.09
C THR A 742 5.05 -22.77 27.98
N LEU A 743 4.67 -22.21 26.82
CA LEU A 743 4.62 -20.78 26.63
C LEU A 743 3.33 -20.25 27.28
N LEU A 744 3.46 -19.35 28.24
CA LEU A 744 2.32 -18.68 28.87
C LEU A 744 2.01 -17.36 28.16
N ARG A 745 0.75 -17.18 27.74
CA ARG A 745 0.22 -15.92 27.25
C ARG A 745 -1.00 -15.55 28.10
N GLY A 746 -0.77 -14.79 29.14
CA GLY A 746 -1.78 -14.61 30.20
C GLY A 746 -2.13 -15.96 30.88
N PRO A 747 -3.40 -16.30 31.04
CA PRO A 747 -3.84 -17.56 31.63
C PRO A 747 -3.70 -18.75 30.66
N LEU A 748 -3.40 -18.51 29.37
CA LEU A 748 -3.29 -19.54 28.36
C LEU A 748 -1.90 -20.15 28.34
N GLY A 749 -1.83 -21.48 28.14
CA GLY A 749 -0.59 -22.22 27.98
C GLY A 749 -0.54 -22.95 26.65
N TYR A 750 0.51 -22.68 25.89
CA TYR A 750 0.76 -23.33 24.62
C TYR A 750 1.96 -24.25 24.72
N GLN A 751 1.78 -25.49 24.26
CA GLN A 751 2.89 -26.44 24.22
C GLN A 751 3.70 -26.20 22.96
N ILE A 752 4.94 -25.79 23.14
CA ILE A 752 5.92 -25.59 22.05
C ILE A 752 7.14 -26.48 22.29
N ARG A 753 7.99 -26.56 21.26
CA ARG A 753 9.33 -27.16 21.39
C ARG A 753 10.35 -26.16 20.90
N THR A 754 11.44 -26.03 21.63
CA THR A 754 12.63 -25.26 21.27
C THR A 754 13.80 -26.20 21.00
N ALA A 755 14.58 -25.91 19.96
CA ALA A 755 15.67 -26.78 19.53
C ALA A 755 16.99 -26.03 19.45
N LEU A 756 17.48 -25.80 18.23
CA LEU A 756 18.80 -25.22 18.00
C LEU A 756 18.82 -23.72 18.31
N SER A 757 19.98 -23.24 18.80
CA SER A 757 20.20 -21.82 19.03
C SER A 757 20.22 -21.04 17.71
N VAL A 758 19.74 -19.81 17.76
CA VAL A 758 19.82 -18.87 16.67
C VAL A 758 21.26 -18.30 16.61
N ASP A 759 21.85 -18.32 15.43
CA ASP A 759 23.10 -17.62 15.13
C ASP A 759 22.79 -16.46 14.19
N SER A 760 22.79 -15.25 14.75
CA SER A 760 22.49 -13.97 14.06
C SER A 760 23.74 -13.24 13.58
N SER A 761 24.93 -13.83 13.70
CA SER A 761 26.19 -13.21 13.28
C SER A 761 26.30 -13.12 11.74
N GLY A 762 27.10 -12.21 11.26
CA GLY A 762 27.35 -12.03 9.82
C GLY A 762 28.41 -10.98 9.52
N GLU A 763 28.54 -10.66 8.23
CA GLU A 763 29.45 -9.63 7.75
C GLU A 763 28.76 -8.84 6.62
N ILE A 764 28.75 -7.52 6.70
CA ILE A 764 28.25 -6.63 5.66
C ILE A 764 29.31 -5.55 5.35
N ALA A 765 29.60 -5.34 4.08
CA ALA A 765 30.59 -4.36 3.63
C ALA A 765 31.97 -4.50 4.34
N GLY A 766 32.42 -5.74 4.63
CA GLY A 766 33.67 -6.02 5.31
C GLY A 766 33.65 -5.81 6.83
N ARG A 767 32.51 -5.49 7.42
CA ARG A 767 32.33 -5.29 8.86
C ARG A 767 31.55 -6.45 9.46
N GLN A 768 32.12 -7.08 10.50
CA GLN A 768 31.48 -8.19 11.21
C GLN A 768 30.50 -7.68 12.27
N PHE A 769 29.46 -8.44 12.51
CA PHE A 769 28.51 -8.26 13.59
C PHE A 769 28.14 -9.61 14.23
N SER A 770 27.85 -9.61 15.50
CA SER A 770 27.45 -10.78 16.28
C SER A 770 25.95 -10.89 16.48
N ASP A 771 25.23 -9.78 16.43
CA ASP A 771 23.82 -9.67 16.75
C ASP A 771 23.12 -8.50 16.07
N ILE A 772 21.84 -8.32 16.34
CA ILE A 772 21.01 -7.24 15.80
C ILE A 772 21.49 -5.83 16.23
N TYR A 773 22.06 -5.71 17.43
CA TYR A 773 22.52 -4.41 17.93
C TYR A 773 23.75 -3.92 17.18
N GLU A 774 24.71 -4.82 16.92
CA GLU A 774 25.88 -4.50 16.11
C GLU A 774 25.53 -4.26 14.65
N PHE A 775 24.57 -5.04 14.12
CA PHE A 775 24.07 -4.84 12.77
C PHE A 775 23.42 -3.45 12.59
N LYS A 776 22.56 -3.03 13.53
CA LYS A 776 21.95 -1.69 13.50
C LYS A 776 23.02 -0.59 13.48
N ARG A 777 24.05 -0.68 14.34
CA ARG A 777 25.15 0.29 14.38
C ARG A 777 25.90 0.39 13.05
N ILE A 778 26.06 -0.72 12.33
CA ILE A 778 26.66 -0.70 10.99
C ILE A 778 25.75 0.02 10.00
N LEU A 779 24.43 -0.22 10.07
CA LEU A 779 23.47 0.45 9.18
C LEU A 779 23.31 1.94 9.49
N GLU A 780 23.44 2.36 10.73
CA GLU A 780 23.44 3.79 11.10
C GLU A 780 24.55 4.58 10.41
N GLU A 781 25.70 3.96 10.14
CA GLU A 781 26.79 4.60 9.38
C GLU A 781 26.47 4.73 7.88
N GLU A 782 25.43 4.08 7.39
CA GLU A 782 24.95 4.12 6.00
C GLU A 782 23.79 5.13 5.79
N GLU A 783 23.59 6.09 6.70
CA GLU A 783 22.48 7.07 6.66
C GLU A 783 22.35 7.75 5.29
N ARG A 784 23.45 8.19 4.69
CA ARG A 784 23.42 8.83 3.37
C ARG A 784 22.88 7.89 2.28
N GLN A 785 23.23 6.59 2.34
CA GLN A 785 22.73 5.61 1.39
C GLN A 785 21.23 5.32 1.60
N ILE A 786 20.78 5.26 2.85
CA ILE A 786 19.38 5.10 3.20
C ILE A 786 18.58 6.33 2.73
N ALA A 787 19.09 7.55 2.99
CA ALA A 787 18.48 8.79 2.53
C ALA A 787 18.36 8.85 1.01
N ARG A 788 19.41 8.41 0.29
CA ARG A 788 19.39 8.31 -1.19
C ARG A 788 18.30 7.36 -1.68
N ASN A 789 18.15 6.20 -1.06
CA ASN A 789 17.08 5.27 -1.40
C ASN A 789 15.69 5.87 -1.19
N ILE A 790 15.46 6.48 -0.02
CA ILE A 790 14.18 7.12 0.30
C ILE A 790 13.88 8.27 -0.67
N LEU A 791 14.87 9.12 -0.95
CA LEU A 791 14.71 10.24 -1.88
C LEU A 791 14.35 9.76 -3.29
N ASN A 792 15.00 8.70 -3.79
CA ASN A 792 14.65 8.09 -5.08
C ASN A 792 13.21 7.55 -5.09
N ARG A 793 12.78 6.87 -4.03
CA ARG A 793 11.40 6.36 -3.93
C ARG A 793 10.36 7.47 -3.86
N LEU A 794 10.62 8.51 -3.07
CA LEU A 794 9.78 9.70 -2.98
C LEU A 794 9.70 10.43 -4.34
N LEU A 795 10.81 10.48 -5.08
CA LEU A 795 10.85 11.09 -6.40
C LEU A 795 9.95 10.34 -7.39
N VAL A 796 10.07 9.00 -7.44
CA VAL A 796 9.19 8.17 -8.28
C VAL A 796 7.73 8.34 -7.86
N HIS A 797 7.45 8.31 -6.56
CA HIS A 797 6.10 8.50 -6.02
C HIS A 797 5.51 9.88 -6.40
N ALA A 798 6.35 10.93 -6.43
CA ALA A 798 5.93 12.29 -6.78
C ALA A 798 5.69 12.48 -8.28
N THR A 799 6.48 11.82 -9.14
CA THR A 799 6.54 12.12 -10.57
C THR A 799 6.11 10.98 -11.48
N GLY A 800 6.13 9.73 -10.99
CA GLY A 800 5.98 8.52 -11.80
C GLY A 800 7.20 8.22 -12.68
N ALA A 801 8.31 8.94 -12.48
CA ALA A 801 9.54 8.80 -13.25
C ALA A 801 10.68 8.23 -12.41
N VAL A 802 11.32 7.19 -12.90
CA VAL A 802 12.58 6.70 -12.33
C VAL A 802 13.68 7.72 -12.60
N ALA A 803 14.58 7.92 -11.62
CA ALA A 803 15.71 8.82 -11.78
C ALA A 803 16.61 8.40 -12.96
N THR A 804 16.91 9.35 -13.83
CA THR A 804 17.83 9.16 -14.96
C THR A 804 19.30 9.28 -14.51
N PHE A 805 20.23 9.06 -15.42
CA PHE A 805 21.65 9.29 -15.14
C PHE A 805 21.93 10.75 -14.77
N SER A 806 21.30 11.68 -15.48
CA SER A 806 21.45 13.13 -15.27
C SER A 806 20.90 13.61 -13.91
N ASP A 807 19.93 12.93 -13.35
CA ASP A 807 19.32 13.27 -12.06
C ASP A 807 20.24 12.98 -10.87
N ARG A 808 21.24 12.11 -11.04
CA ARG A 808 22.14 11.70 -9.95
C ARG A 808 22.85 12.87 -9.29
N GLU A 809 23.31 13.83 -10.08
CA GLU A 809 23.98 15.04 -9.56
C GLU A 809 23.02 15.89 -8.70
N VAL A 810 21.77 16.02 -9.14
CA VAL A 810 20.74 16.74 -8.37
C VAL A 810 20.42 16.02 -7.08
N ILE A 811 20.29 14.69 -7.13
CA ILE A 811 20.02 13.86 -5.93
C ILE A 811 21.17 13.99 -4.93
N GLU A 812 22.42 13.94 -5.37
CA GLU A 812 23.57 14.15 -4.47
C GLU A 812 23.58 15.56 -3.86
N ALA A 813 23.25 16.60 -4.63
CA ALA A 813 23.13 17.97 -4.11
C ALA A 813 22.01 18.09 -3.06
N LEU A 814 20.88 17.40 -3.24
CA LEU A 814 19.81 17.34 -2.24
C LEU A 814 20.27 16.64 -0.96
N LEU A 815 21.03 15.58 -1.09
CA LEU A 815 21.60 14.88 0.07
C LEU A 815 22.57 15.79 0.82
N ASP A 816 23.47 16.49 0.12
CA ASP A 816 24.40 17.46 0.74
C ASP A 816 23.64 18.57 1.50
N ALA A 817 22.53 19.06 0.92
CA ALA A 817 21.72 20.10 1.53
C ALA A 817 20.97 19.65 2.80
N ASN A 818 20.67 18.37 2.94
CA ASN A 818 19.92 17.82 4.07
C ASN A 818 20.80 17.08 5.09
N GLU A 819 22.11 16.99 4.87
CA GLU A 819 23.03 16.22 5.73
C GLU A 819 23.11 16.80 7.14
N ALA A 820 23.17 18.12 7.28
CA ALA A 820 23.31 18.79 8.56
C ALA A 820 22.12 18.56 9.53
N ASP A 821 20.92 18.30 8.97
CA ASP A 821 19.69 18.02 9.73
C ASP A 821 19.40 16.50 9.81
N GLY A 822 20.38 15.63 9.48
CA GLY A 822 20.23 14.17 9.54
C GLY A 822 19.20 13.62 8.55
N TYR A 823 19.02 14.28 7.41
CA TYR A 823 18.08 13.88 6.36
C TYR A 823 16.62 13.75 6.87
N GLY A 824 16.11 14.83 7.49
CA GLY A 824 14.75 14.86 8.00
C GLY A 824 13.72 14.41 6.95
N MET A 825 12.79 13.54 7.34
CA MET A 825 11.88 12.89 6.38
C MET A 825 10.97 13.88 5.65
N ARG A 826 10.44 14.90 6.35
CA ARG A 826 9.66 16.00 5.73
C ARG A 826 10.54 16.87 4.86
N SER A 827 11.74 17.17 5.32
CA SER A 827 12.72 17.97 4.57
C SER A 827 13.09 17.33 3.25
N LEU A 828 13.29 16.01 3.20
CA LEU A 828 13.48 15.25 1.94
C LEU A 828 12.25 15.37 1.00
N ILE A 829 11.03 15.25 1.53
CA ILE A 829 9.79 15.42 0.73
C ILE A 829 9.72 16.81 0.11
N LEU A 830 10.02 17.86 0.89
CA LEU A 830 9.95 19.24 0.43
C LEU A 830 11.07 19.60 -0.54
N SER A 831 12.27 19.03 -0.38
CA SER A 831 13.41 19.31 -1.24
C SER A 831 13.20 18.87 -2.69
N ILE A 832 12.39 17.84 -2.94
CA ILE A 832 12.01 17.39 -4.28
C ILE A 832 11.29 18.48 -5.07
N LEU A 833 10.44 19.27 -4.41
CA LEU A 833 9.59 20.29 -5.05
C LEU A 833 10.36 21.38 -5.78
N GLU A 834 11.62 21.60 -5.42
CA GLU A 834 12.47 22.65 -5.96
C GLU A 834 13.37 22.15 -7.11
N THR A 835 13.25 20.86 -7.44
CA THR A 835 14.10 20.22 -8.45
C THR A 835 13.52 20.30 -9.86
N PRO A 836 14.36 20.29 -10.89
CA PRO A 836 13.90 20.13 -12.27
C PRO A 836 13.05 18.87 -12.47
N MET A 837 13.31 17.81 -11.68
CA MET A 837 12.57 16.55 -11.73
C MET A 837 11.09 16.72 -11.34
N PHE A 838 10.78 17.65 -10.44
CA PHE A 838 9.40 17.96 -10.06
C PHE A 838 8.78 19.09 -10.88
N LEU A 839 9.56 20.08 -11.30
CA LEU A 839 9.07 21.28 -11.95
C LEU A 839 8.94 21.14 -13.49
N ARG A 840 9.45 20.07 -14.07
CA ARG A 840 9.46 19.81 -15.52
C ARG A 840 8.91 18.41 -15.84
N LYS A 841 8.47 18.30 -17.12
CA LYS A 841 8.17 17.01 -17.73
C LYS A 841 9.28 16.59 -18.68
#